data_3481d415d5443b91e7c4e35a8d23fb13
#
_entry.id   3481d415d5443b91e7c4e35a8d23fb13
#
_cell.length_a   1.000
_cell.length_b   1.000
_cell.length_c   1.000
_cell.angle_alpha   90.00
_cell.angle_beta   90.00
_cell.angle_gamma   90.00
#
_symmetry.space_group_name_H-M   'P 1'
#
loop_
_entity.id
_entity.type
_entity.pdbx_description
1 polymer ?
#
loop_
_entity_poly.entity_id
_entity_poly.type
_entity_poly.pdbx_seq_one_letter_code
_entity_poly.pdbx_strand_id
1 'polypeptide(L)'
;MLFANEHVAGCAPARGPRESPNDANDRAIRSVAATFAKICGADGDPRRFAGVVLVTDDAACRALGIKERLYALATAELAGHAPALADLVADRSAAAPRADRSAPRPKLYGPHAPMSELLRGVAAGDLVEGVFRASRGSSWHGSVALKDGARCAVDGGAAVNRALDGDHVCVRLGAPPALGAAPEPEDADAAAAGATLAADCGDGEAPPAPEVAGHVVGVLKREPRQLCGSLDEATGDVHATRAQSVLFVPVDRRFPKVRVETRQLARLAGMRVVVAVDAWADDERYPRGHYVKTLGRRGDKAVETALILQELEVATAPFSTAVLACLPPEGEAFVITAEEVARRMDLRALDVCSIDPPGCRDIDDALHCVGPLANGNYQVGVHIADVTHFVASGSPLDLEAAKRGTSTYLVDRRLDMLPILLTANLCSLRGGVERLAFSALLELTPAGDVVAAEFAKTVIKSRAALTYHQAQVFIDDADGAHDAGPVAASVRRLAKLGRALRAKRMAAGALTLASPEVKFMLSNESDSPTDVGAYQLVEANSTVEEFMLLANVEVAKFLLKKYPALTILRHHPAPPPERFERLRAMLAAHGFDLDVATSKTLADSLDAATKPDDAYFNQLARILTTRCMAPAKYFCSNDKDAPDYVHYGLAAAVYTHFTSPIRRYADVVAHRLLAAAVGFSPLPPALGRGDAKPELARVCANLNRRNRNAQVASRESIALYTRLFFKDKPQAKVAARVLSLSPRKIDVLVPRYGIEATLYLAPKAVDDAALEKVVRADDADDLALAWTDPGGAAVALRVFDAVEVDIFVAPPASAAEDVGSIRVELVSPAPPDFGGEPAAKKRRV
;
A
#
# COMPACT_ATOMS: atom_id res chain seq x y z
N MET A 1 -21.40 -22.16 -8.60
CA MET A 1 -21.20 -20.74 -8.25
C MET A 1 -21.48 -20.56 -6.77
N LEU A 2 -20.56 -19.97 -6.03
CA LEU A 2 -20.76 -19.56 -4.65
C LEU A 2 -21.17 -18.08 -4.67
N PHE A 3 -22.32 -17.74 -4.12
CA PHE A 3 -22.79 -16.37 -4.01
C PHE A 3 -22.78 -15.94 -2.55
N ALA A 4 -22.19 -14.80 -2.25
CA ALA A 4 -22.39 -14.13 -0.98
C ALA A 4 -23.78 -13.47 -0.99
N ASN A 5 -24.57 -13.67 0.07
CA ASN A 5 -25.95 -13.18 0.19
C ASN A 5 -26.08 -11.64 0.10
N GLU A 6 -25.02 -10.91 0.42
CA GLU A 6 -24.95 -9.44 0.39
C GLU A 6 -24.90 -8.84 -1.03
N HIS A 7 -24.68 -9.66 -2.06
CA HIS A 7 -24.58 -9.21 -3.46
C HIS A 7 -25.84 -9.45 -4.28
N VAL A 8 -26.89 -10.00 -3.67
CA VAL A 8 -28.16 -10.26 -4.37
C VAL A 8 -29.19 -9.23 -3.96
N ALA A 9 -29.34 -8.20 -4.80
CA ALA A 9 -30.32 -7.13 -4.58
C ALA A 9 -31.74 -7.70 -4.42
N GLY A 10 -32.43 -7.32 -3.34
CA GLY A 10 -33.79 -7.75 -3.03
C GLY A 10 -33.92 -9.07 -2.27
N CYS A 11 -32.82 -9.82 -2.04
CA CYS A 11 -32.84 -11.09 -1.30
C CYS A 11 -32.47 -10.96 0.17
N ALA A 12 -32.06 -9.78 0.66
CA ALA A 12 -31.82 -9.50 2.06
C ALA A 12 -33.06 -8.89 2.74
N PRO A 13 -33.95 -9.70 3.32
CA PRO A 13 -35.14 -9.19 3.98
C PRO A 13 -34.76 -8.41 5.25
N ALA A 14 -35.45 -7.31 5.51
CA ALA A 14 -35.23 -6.51 6.70
C ALA A 14 -35.33 -7.38 7.98
N ARG A 15 -34.43 -7.16 8.94
CA ARG A 15 -34.39 -7.89 10.21
C ARG A 15 -35.68 -7.67 11.00
N GLY A 16 -36.27 -8.75 11.47
CA GLY A 16 -37.46 -8.69 12.33
C GLY A 16 -37.15 -8.11 13.71
N PRO A 17 -38.11 -7.49 14.40
CA PRO A 17 -37.88 -6.78 15.68
C PRO A 17 -37.33 -7.65 16.82
N ARG A 18 -37.45 -8.98 16.74
CA ARG A 18 -36.99 -9.95 17.74
C ARG A 18 -36.02 -10.99 17.19
N GLU A 19 -35.57 -10.81 15.95
CA GLU A 19 -34.71 -11.75 15.25
C GLU A 19 -33.25 -11.46 15.62
N SER A 20 -32.48 -12.51 15.93
CA SER A 20 -31.04 -12.34 16.13
C SER A 20 -30.34 -11.99 14.80
N PRO A 21 -29.13 -11.36 14.81
CA PRO A 21 -28.38 -11.15 13.60
C PRO A 21 -28.07 -12.43 12.82
N ASN A 22 -27.87 -13.55 13.53
CA ASN A 22 -27.57 -14.86 12.94
C ASN A 22 -28.82 -15.43 12.24
N ASP A 23 -29.99 -15.39 12.89
CA ASP A 23 -31.24 -15.85 12.31
C ASP A 23 -31.62 -15.03 11.07
N ALA A 24 -31.38 -13.71 11.08
CA ALA A 24 -31.61 -12.84 9.95
C ALA A 24 -30.68 -13.18 8.75
N ASN A 25 -29.41 -13.51 9.03
CA ASN A 25 -28.44 -13.94 8.04
C ASN A 25 -28.82 -15.31 7.44
N ASP A 26 -29.15 -16.28 8.25
CA ASP A 26 -29.61 -17.60 7.81
C ASP A 26 -30.88 -17.54 6.95
N ARG A 27 -31.82 -16.65 7.30
CA ARG A 27 -33.01 -16.40 6.51
C ARG A 27 -32.65 -15.74 5.15
N ALA A 28 -31.71 -14.81 5.14
CA ALA A 28 -31.22 -14.18 3.91
C ALA A 28 -30.56 -15.21 2.98
N ILE A 29 -29.74 -16.13 3.52
CA ILE A 29 -29.09 -17.22 2.78
C ILE A 29 -30.13 -18.13 2.15
N ARG A 30 -31.16 -18.54 2.90
CA ARG A 30 -32.25 -19.38 2.36
C ARG A 30 -33.06 -18.64 1.29
N SER A 31 -33.33 -17.36 1.47
CA SER A 31 -34.03 -16.53 0.49
C SER A 31 -33.27 -16.42 -0.84
N VAL A 32 -31.95 -16.26 -0.79
CA VAL A 32 -31.07 -16.27 -1.96
C VAL A 32 -31.14 -17.64 -2.67
N ALA A 33 -30.99 -18.75 -1.93
CA ALA A 33 -31.06 -20.09 -2.48
C ALA A 33 -32.43 -20.37 -3.13
N ALA A 34 -33.54 -19.97 -2.49
CA ALA A 34 -34.91 -20.10 -3.04
C ALA A 34 -35.08 -19.28 -4.31
N THR A 35 -34.55 -18.05 -4.38
CA THR A 35 -34.62 -17.21 -5.58
C THR A 35 -33.88 -17.84 -6.75
N PHE A 36 -32.67 -18.37 -6.53
CA PHE A 36 -31.92 -19.06 -7.58
C PHE A 36 -32.59 -20.38 -8.00
N ALA A 37 -33.19 -21.11 -7.07
CA ALA A 37 -33.97 -22.32 -7.39
C ALA A 37 -35.15 -22.01 -8.34
N LYS A 38 -35.86 -20.90 -8.11
CA LYS A 38 -36.92 -20.43 -9.04
C LYS A 38 -36.36 -20.07 -10.41
N ILE A 39 -35.25 -19.30 -10.44
CA ILE A 39 -34.63 -18.88 -11.72
C ILE A 39 -34.17 -20.09 -12.53
N CYS A 40 -33.68 -21.14 -11.87
CA CYS A 40 -33.24 -22.36 -12.51
C CYS A 40 -34.41 -23.34 -12.85
N GLY A 41 -35.66 -23.00 -12.60
CA GLY A 41 -36.82 -23.81 -12.93
C GLY A 41 -37.03 -25.00 -12.00
N ALA A 42 -36.52 -24.98 -10.77
CA ALA A 42 -36.69 -26.03 -9.77
C ALA A 42 -37.97 -25.85 -8.94
N ASP A 43 -39.11 -25.79 -9.59
CA ASP A 43 -40.40 -25.60 -8.89
C ASP A 43 -40.80 -26.85 -8.10
N GLY A 44 -40.33 -26.92 -6.83
CA GLY A 44 -41.04 -27.71 -5.81
C GLY A 44 -40.84 -29.23 -5.75
N ASP A 45 -40.10 -29.87 -6.66
CA ASP A 45 -39.72 -31.26 -6.55
C ASP A 45 -38.26 -31.44 -6.10
N PRO A 46 -37.98 -31.81 -4.84
CA PRO A 46 -36.63 -32.04 -4.35
C PRO A 46 -35.84 -33.10 -5.10
N ARG A 47 -36.50 -33.89 -5.97
CA ARG A 47 -35.88 -34.91 -6.82
C ARG A 47 -35.40 -34.38 -8.17
N ARG A 48 -35.85 -33.21 -8.56
CA ARG A 48 -35.38 -32.50 -9.76
C ARG A 48 -34.27 -31.54 -9.38
N PHE A 49 -33.06 -32.02 -9.46
CA PHE A 49 -31.84 -31.26 -9.21
C PHE A 49 -31.69 -30.19 -10.29
N ALA A 50 -32.09 -28.97 -9.97
CA ALA A 50 -31.95 -27.83 -10.87
C ALA A 50 -30.68 -27.00 -10.59
N GLY A 51 -29.67 -27.60 -10.04
CA GLY A 51 -28.34 -26.97 -9.89
C GLY A 51 -28.15 -26.03 -8.70
N VAL A 52 -29.17 -25.84 -7.83
CA VAL A 52 -29.02 -24.99 -6.63
C VAL A 52 -29.13 -25.84 -5.37
N VAL A 53 -28.06 -25.85 -4.58
CA VAL A 53 -27.95 -26.59 -3.31
C VAL A 53 -27.60 -25.60 -2.20
N LEU A 54 -28.37 -25.60 -1.13
CA LEU A 54 -28.03 -24.93 0.11
C LEU A 54 -27.04 -25.84 0.88
N VAL A 55 -25.81 -25.41 1.04
CA VAL A 55 -24.81 -26.12 1.82
C VAL A 55 -24.59 -25.39 3.15
N THR A 56 -24.92 -26.07 4.27
CA THR A 56 -24.74 -25.49 5.60
C THR A 56 -24.57 -26.58 6.64
N ASP A 57 -23.66 -26.40 7.57
CA ASP A 57 -23.48 -27.28 8.74
C ASP A 57 -24.41 -26.91 9.90
N ASP A 58 -25.08 -25.75 9.85
CA ASP A 58 -26.12 -25.39 10.78
C ASP A 58 -27.36 -26.28 10.61
N ALA A 59 -27.62 -27.14 11.59
CA ALA A 59 -28.71 -28.09 11.55
C ALA A 59 -30.09 -27.41 11.52
N ALA A 60 -30.25 -26.26 12.19
CA ALA A 60 -31.49 -25.52 12.21
C ALA A 60 -31.74 -24.81 10.90
N CYS A 61 -30.72 -24.15 10.31
CA CYS A 61 -30.78 -23.55 9.00
C CYS A 61 -31.08 -24.57 7.90
N ARG A 62 -30.45 -25.78 7.96
CA ARG A 62 -30.70 -26.89 7.06
C ARG A 62 -32.13 -27.42 7.15
N ALA A 63 -32.64 -27.67 8.37
CA ALA A 63 -34.00 -28.13 8.58
C ALA A 63 -35.05 -27.13 8.08
N LEU A 64 -34.83 -25.84 8.27
CA LEU A 64 -35.69 -24.79 7.72
C LEU A 64 -35.61 -24.71 6.20
N GLY A 65 -34.41 -24.86 5.60
CA GLY A 65 -34.23 -24.93 4.16
C GLY A 65 -35.00 -26.08 3.53
N ILE A 66 -34.94 -27.28 4.12
CA ILE A 66 -35.74 -28.45 3.67
C ILE A 66 -37.25 -28.18 3.79
N LYS A 67 -37.69 -27.54 4.87
CA LYS A 67 -39.09 -27.15 5.05
C LYS A 67 -39.53 -26.13 4.00
N GLU A 68 -38.66 -25.28 3.57
CA GLU A 68 -38.82 -24.29 2.49
C GLU A 68 -38.65 -24.89 1.08
N ARG A 69 -38.55 -26.22 0.95
CA ARG A 69 -38.36 -26.97 -0.27
C ARG A 69 -37.06 -26.73 -1.03
N LEU A 70 -36.01 -26.34 -0.31
CA LEU A 70 -34.67 -26.28 -0.84
C LEU A 70 -33.95 -27.64 -0.70
N TYR A 71 -33.09 -27.97 -1.66
CA TYR A 71 -32.18 -29.10 -1.49
C TYR A 71 -31.03 -28.64 -0.60
N ALA A 72 -31.03 -29.09 0.65
CA ALA A 72 -30.05 -28.64 1.67
C ALA A 72 -29.21 -29.82 2.15
N LEU A 73 -27.89 -29.65 2.13
CA LEU A 73 -26.92 -30.65 2.54
C LEU A 73 -26.00 -30.09 3.61
N ALA A 74 -25.50 -30.99 4.48
CA ALA A 74 -24.29 -30.70 5.24
C ALA A 74 -23.06 -30.74 4.35
N THR A 75 -21.97 -30.07 4.77
CA THR A 75 -20.70 -30.07 4.02
C THR A 75 -20.14 -31.49 3.84
N ALA A 76 -20.29 -32.35 4.84
CA ALA A 76 -19.90 -33.75 4.77
C ALA A 76 -20.72 -34.58 3.74
N GLU A 77 -22.02 -34.29 3.61
CA GLU A 77 -22.89 -34.95 2.62
C GLU A 77 -22.52 -34.50 1.20
N LEU A 78 -22.22 -33.19 1.04
CA LEU A 78 -21.74 -32.66 -0.24
C LEU A 78 -20.42 -33.31 -0.65
N ALA A 79 -19.50 -33.55 0.27
CA ALA A 79 -18.25 -34.26 -0.01
C ALA A 79 -18.47 -35.69 -0.46
N GLY A 80 -19.49 -36.38 0.06
CA GLY A 80 -19.88 -37.69 -0.41
C GLY A 80 -20.35 -37.70 -1.87
N HIS A 81 -20.99 -36.62 -2.32
CA HIS A 81 -21.45 -36.45 -3.70
C HIS A 81 -20.39 -35.82 -4.63
N ALA A 82 -19.38 -35.18 -4.10
CA ALA A 82 -18.30 -34.52 -4.83
C ALA A 82 -16.93 -34.88 -4.21
N PRO A 83 -16.34 -36.06 -4.53
CA PRO A 83 -15.11 -36.54 -3.90
C PRO A 83 -13.92 -35.59 -4.00
N ALA A 84 -13.87 -34.75 -5.04
CA ALA A 84 -12.86 -33.71 -5.20
C ALA A 84 -12.90 -32.62 -4.10
N LEU A 85 -14.02 -32.53 -3.37
CA LEU A 85 -14.19 -31.58 -2.27
C LEU A 85 -14.01 -32.23 -0.89
N ALA A 86 -13.83 -33.56 -0.84
CA ALA A 86 -13.76 -34.34 0.41
C ALA A 86 -12.62 -33.84 1.31
N ASP A 87 -11.47 -33.55 0.72
CA ASP A 87 -10.31 -33.03 1.45
C ASP A 87 -10.54 -31.66 2.11
N LEU A 88 -11.32 -30.78 1.46
CA LEU A 88 -11.67 -29.45 1.97
C LEU A 88 -12.67 -29.54 3.14
N VAL A 89 -13.61 -30.48 3.05
CA VAL A 89 -14.65 -30.69 4.07
C VAL A 89 -14.08 -31.39 5.31
N ALA A 90 -13.13 -32.32 5.14
CA ALA A 90 -12.54 -33.06 6.25
C ALA A 90 -11.81 -32.17 7.27
N ASP A 91 -11.24 -31.05 6.83
CA ASP A 91 -10.54 -30.13 7.74
C ASP A 91 -11.49 -29.26 8.59
N ARG A 92 -12.73 -29.11 8.21
CA ARG A 92 -13.73 -28.32 8.93
C ARG A 92 -14.65 -29.13 9.85
N SER A 93 -14.94 -30.38 9.46
CA SER A 93 -15.87 -31.25 10.19
C SER A 93 -15.24 -32.03 11.36
N ALA A 94 -13.93 -32.02 11.46
CA ALA A 94 -13.20 -32.71 12.51
C ALA A 94 -12.99 -31.77 13.72
N ALA A 95 -14.06 -31.25 14.30
CA ALA A 95 -13.98 -30.92 15.72
C ALA A 95 -13.61 -32.25 16.41
N ALA A 96 -12.33 -32.41 16.81
CA ALA A 96 -11.95 -33.54 17.64
C ALA A 96 -12.94 -33.63 18.80
N PRO A 97 -13.43 -34.84 19.18
CA PRO A 97 -14.30 -34.95 20.33
C PRO A 97 -13.60 -34.20 21.43
N ARG A 98 -14.30 -33.19 21.99
CA ARG A 98 -13.77 -32.39 23.12
C ARG A 98 -13.26 -33.39 24.14
N ALA A 99 -11.93 -33.44 24.29
CA ALA A 99 -11.36 -34.19 25.40
C ALA A 99 -12.09 -33.71 26.66
N ASP A 100 -12.60 -34.65 27.43
CA ASP A 100 -13.42 -34.37 28.62
C ASP A 100 -12.72 -33.30 29.47
N ARG A 101 -13.22 -32.06 29.43
CA ARG A 101 -12.63 -30.93 30.12
C ARG A 101 -13.14 -30.91 31.52
N SER A 102 -12.72 -31.86 32.35
CA SER A 102 -13.15 -32.02 33.74
C SER A 102 -12.59 -30.94 34.68
N ALA A 103 -11.65 -30.10 34.25
CA ALA A 103 -11.17 -28.96 35.04
C ALA A 103 -11.21 -27.65 34.24
N PRO A 104 -11.73 -26.53 34.79
CA PRO A 104 -11.68 -25.23 34.11
C PRO A 104 -10.22 -24.79 33.98
N ARG A 105 -9.81 -24.44 32.77
CA ARG A 105 -8.48 -23.85 32.52
C ARG A 105 -8.42 -22.47 33.16
N PRO A 106 -7.27 -22.05 33.69
CA PRO A 106 -7.10 -20.69 34.15
C PRO A 106 -7.32 -19.73 33.00
N LYS A 107 -8.07 -18.66 33.26
CA LYS A 107 -8.29 -17.59 32.26
C LYS A 107 -7.00 -16.81 32.08
N LEU A 108 -6.57 -16.69 30.83
CA LEU A 108 -5.38 -15.96 30.44
C LEU A 108 -5.69 -14.48 30.15
N TYR A 109 -6.93 -14.17 29.79
CA TYR A 109 -7.39 -12.82 29.43
C TYR A 109 -8.64 -12.42 30.18
N GLY A 110 -8.84 -11.12 30.33
CA GLY A 110 -10.08 -10.57 30.88
C GLY A 110 -11.28 -10.84 29.93
N PRO A 111 -12.50 -10.98 30.50
CA PRO A 111 -13.70 -11.07 29.68
C PRO A 111 -13.90 -9.75 28.93
N HIS A 112 -14.30 -9.81 27.67
CA HIS A 112 -14.77 -8.61 26.99
C HIS A 112 -16.11 -8.17 27.57
N ALA A 113 -16.25 -6.88 27.81
CA ALA A 113 -17.52 -6.32 28.25
C ALA A 113 -18.59 -6.44 27.17
N PRO A 114 -19.88 -6.62 27.54
CA PRO A 114 -20.98 -6.64 26.58
C PRO A 114 -21.06 -5.34 25.78
N MET A 115 -21.52 -5.42 24.52
CA MET A 115 -21.62 -4.27 23.60
C MET A 115 -22.39 -3.08 24.23
N SER A 116 -23.47 -3.37 24.97
CA SER A 116 -24.27 -2.32 25.62
C SER A 116 -23.51 -1.58 26.73
N GLU A 117 -22.57 -2.24 27.39
CA GLU A 117 -21.72 -1.65 28.42
C GLU A 117 -20.58 -0.84 27.77
N LEU A 118 -19.97 -1.35 26.70
CA LEU A 118 -18.97 -0.62 25.91
C LEU A 118 -19.52 0.71 25.39
N LEU A 119 -20.69 0.68 24.75
CA LEU A 119 -21.31 1.89 24.20
C LEU A 119 -21.72 2.89 25.30
N ARG A 120 -22.19 2.42 26.47
CA ARG A 120 -22.47 3.30 27.62
C ARG A 120 -21.19 3.94 28.16
N GLY A 121 -20.11 3.15 28.31
CA GLY A 121 -18.84 3.66 28.80
C GLY A 121 -18.23 4.71 27.87
N VAL A 122 -18.36 4.54 26.53
CA VAL A 122 -17.94 5.56 25.55
C VAL A 122 -18.80 6.82 25.67
N ALA A 123 -20.14 6.67 25.82
CA ALA A 123 -21.03 7.82 25.96
C ALA A 123 -20.81 8.58 27.27
N ALA A 124 -20.43 7.88 28.35
CA ALA A 124 -20.10 8.45 29.67
C ALA A 124 -18.68 9.08 29.71
N GLY A 125 -17.82 8.79 28.74
CA GLY A 125 -16.41 9.21 28.73
C GLY A 125 -15.47 8.35 29.59
N ASP A 126 -15.96 7.23 30.15
CA ASP A 126 -15.17 6.27 30.95
C ASP A 126 -14.31 5.36 30.07
N LEU A 127 -14.70 5.19 28.81
CA LEU A 127 -14.01 4.42 27.79
C LEU A 127 -13.75 5.26 26.55
N VAL A 128 -12.63 5.01 25.92
CA VAL A 128 -12.27 5.65 24.65
C VAL A 128 -12.35 4.61 23.52
N GLU A 129 -13.01 4.96 22.43
CA GLU A 129 -13.07 4.12 21.24
C GLU A 129 -11.99 4.48 20.22
N GLY A 130 -11.42 3.49 19.56
CA GLY A 130 -10.45 3.71 18.48
C GLY A 130 -10.04 2.41 17.79
N VAL A 131 -9.13 2.52 16.83
CA VAL A 131 -8.60 1.38 16.10
C VAL A 131 -7.28 0.96 16.71
N PHE A 132 -7.19 -0.30 17.15
CA PHE A 132 -5.94 -0.88 17.64
C PHE A 132 -4.97 -1.08 16.48
N ARG A 133 -3.72 -0.64 16.68
CA ARG A 133 -2.61 -0.83 15.75
C ARG A 133 -1.47 -1.52 16.46
N ALA A 134 -1.23 -2.78 16.07
CA ALA A 134 -0.13 -3.56 16.59
C ALA A 134 1.22 -3.04 16.07
N SER A 135 2.26 -3.19 16.86
CA SER A 135 3.63 -2.89 16.48
C SER A 135 4.11 -3.85 15.38
N ARG A 136 4.99 -3.40 14.49
CA ARG A 136 5.45 -4.21 13.34
C ARG A 136 6.08 -5.56 13.70
N GLY A 137 6.73 -5.64 14.84
CA GLY A 137 7.42 -6.85 15.30
C GLY A 137 6.64 -7.70 16.29
N SER A 138 5.47 -7.25 16.75
CA SER A 138 4.75 -7.94 17.84
C SER A 138 3.25 -7.66 17.81
N SER A 139 2.47 -8.71 17.92
CA SER A 139 1.02 -8.62 18.13
C SER A 139 0.61 -8.29 19.58
N TRP A 140 1.57 -8.24 20.49
CA TRP A 140 1.37 -8.02 21.93
C TRP A 140 1.64 -6.59 22.37
N HIS A 141 2.07 -5.73 21.47
CA HIS A 141 2.35 -4.33 21.71
C HIS A 141 1.70 -3.48 20.62
N GLY A 142 1.16 -2.35 20.98
CA GLY A 142 0.54 -1.48 20.01
C GLY A 142 -0.01 -0.20 20.61
N SER A 143 -0.81 0.51 19.84
CA SER A 143 -1.45 1.74 20.28
C SER A 143 -2.84 1.90 19.70
N VAL A 144 -3.66 2.73 20.37
CA VAL A 144 -4.97 3.15 19.88
C VAL A 144 -4.95 4.66 19.72
N ALA A 145 -5.28 5.16 18.54
CA ALA A 145 -5.43 6.59 18.30
C ALA A 145 -6.72 7.10 18.95
N LEU A 146 -6.62 8.15 19.73
CA LEU A 146 -7.73 8.80 20.43
C LEU A 146 -8.34 9.90 19.55
N LYS A 147 -9.56 10.35 19.85
CA LYS A 147 -10.29 11.36 19.07
C LYS A 147 -9.62 12.74 19.06
N ASP A 148 -8.88 13.07 20.11
CA ASP A 148 -8.11 14.31 20.28
C ASP A 148 -6.74 14.29 19.58
N GLY A 149 -6.40 13.19 18.92
CA GLY A 149 -5.11 13.00 18.25
C GLY A 149 -4.02 12.41 19.14
N ALA A 150 -4.24 12.29 20.46
CA ALA A 150 -3.35 11.59 21.39
C ALA A 150 -3.34 10.09 21.09
N ARG A 151 -2.36 9.36 21.66
CA ARG A 151 -2.29 7.90 21.54
C ARG A 151 -2.26 7.24 22.91
N CYS A 152 -2.96 6.10 22.99
CA CYS A 152 -2.94 5.22 24.15
C CYS A 152 -2.06 4.02 23.82
N ALA A 153 -0.99 3.82 24.61
CA ALA A 153 -0.19 2.59 24.57
C ALA A 153 -0.97 1.41 25.15
N VAL A 154 -0.88 0.27 24.47
CA VAL A 154 -1.51 -0.98 24.89
C VAL A 154 -0.44 -2.07 24.80
N ASP A 155 0.19 -2.39 25.95
CA ASP A 155 1.38 -3.22 25.99
C ASP A 155 1.19 -4.47 26.85
N GLY A 156 1.53 -5.62 26.25
CA GLY A 156 1.42 -6.95 26.89
C GLY A 156 0.07 -7.62 26.67
N GLY A 157 0.06 -8.95 26.78
CA GLY A 157 -1.10 -9.79 26.48
C GLY A 157 -2.36 -9.42 27.28
N ALA A 158 -2.21 -9.01 28.55
CA ALA A 158 -3.32 -8.59 29.40
C ALA A 158 -3.95 -7.27 28.93
N ALA A 159 -3.13 -6.31 28.47
CA ALA A 159 -3.61 -5.02 27.99
C ALA A 159 -4.23 -5.13 26.58
N VAL A 160 -3.60 -5.88 25.66
CA VAL A 160 -4.12 -6.12 24.31
C VAL A 160 -5.42 -6.93 24.35
N ASN A 161 -5.60 -7.80 25.35
CA ASN A 161 -6.82 -8.54 25.61
C ASN A 161 -7.49 -9.11 24.36
N ARG A 162 -6.72 -9.84 23.53
CA ARG A 162 -7.21 -10.51 22.32
C ARG A 162 -7.63 -9.57 21.16
N ALA A 163 -7.26 -8.28 21.21
CA ALA A 163 -7.40 -7.42 20.05
C ALA A 163 -6.41 -7.83 18.94
N LEU A 164 -6.82 -7.70 17.69
CA LEU A 164 -6.00 -7.89 16.50
C LEU A 164 -5.74 -6.55 15.83
N ASP A 165 -4.64 -6.44 15.09
CA ASP A 165 -4.34 -5.22 14.32
C ASP A 165 -5.54 -4.80 13.46
N GLY A 166 -5.99 -3.56 13.61
CA GLY A 166 -7.14 -2.98 12.91
C GLY A 166 -8.51 -3.30 13.49
N ASP A 167 -8.61 -3.98 14.64
CA ASP A 167 -9.88 -4.08 15.37
C ASP A 167 -10.33 -2.70 15.89
N HIS A 168 -11.62 -2.44 15.81
CA HIS A 168 -12.22 -1.29 16.46
C HIS A 168 -12.53 -1.67 17.91
N VAL A 169 -11.86 -1.02 18.86
CA VAL A 169 -11.85 -1.40 20.27
C VAL A 169 -12.31 -0.28 21.19
N CYS A 170 -12.75 -0.66 22.40
CA CYS A 170 -12.88 0.25 23.54
C CYS A 170 -11.72 0.03 24.50
N VAL A 171 -11.07 1.11 24.89
CA VAL A 171 -9.92 1.14 25.79
C VAL A 171 -10.28 1.89 27.07
N ARG A 172 -9.84 1.37 28.20
CA ARG A 172 -9.82 2.11 29.47
C ARG A 172 -8.39 2.57 29.72
N LEU A 173 -8.25 3.86 30.06
CA LEU A 173 -6.96 4.42 30.44
C LEU A 173 -6.52 3.90 31.80
N GLY A 174 -5.22 3.62 31.95
CA GLY A 174 -4.61 3.04 33.14
C GLY A 174 -4.23 1.56 32.99
N ALA A 175 -3.62 1.01 34.05
CA ALA A 175 -3.12 -0.36 34.05
C ALA A 175 -4.25 -1.40 33.91
N PRO A 176 -4.01 -2.55 33.25
CA PRO A 176 -4.97 -3.64 33.18
C PRO A 176 -5.18 -4.25 34.56
N PRO A 177 -6.37 -4.85 34.85
CA PRO A 177 -6.60 -5.57 36.07
C PRO A 177 -5.59 -6.73 36.20
N ALA A 178 -5.12 -6.99 37.47
CA ALA A 178 -4.21 -8.08 37.75
C ALA A 178 -4.90 -9.43 37.48
N LEU A 179 -4.66 -9.98 36.30
CA LEU A 179 -5.00 -11.35 35.94
C LEU A 179 -3.75 -12.21 36.07
N GLY A 180 -3.90 -13.50 36.45
CA GLY A 180 -2.77 -14.44 36.46
C GLY A 180 -1.95 -14.35 35.17
N ALA A 181 -0.68 -14.75 35.22
CA ALA A 181 0.33 -14.52 34.21
C ALA A 181 -0.22 -14.58 32.77
N ALA A 182 -0.51 -13.41 32.19
CA ALA A 182 -0.81 -13.31 30.76
C ALA A 182 0.40 -13.82 29.97
N PRO A 183 0.19 -14.51 28.84
CA PRO A 183 1.30 -15.07 28.08
C PRO A 183 2.24 -13.96 27.63
N GLU A 184 3.50 -14.05 28.03
CA GLU A 184 4.56 -13.24 27.44
C GLU A 184 4.88 -13.73 26.02
N PRO A 185 5.36 -12.87 25.13
CA PRO A 185 5.75 -13.26 23.78
C PRO A 185 6.88 -14.28 23.85
N GLU A 186 6.70 -15.46 23.25
CA GLU A 186 7.77 -16.48 23.10
C GLU A 186 8.86 -16.01 22.11
N ASP A 187 8.58 -14.99 21.33
CA ASP A 187 9.37 -14.57 20.16
C ASP A 187 9.97 -13.17 20.30
N ALA A 188 10.51 -12.80 21.48
CA ALA A 188 11.34 -11.59 21.59
C ALA A 188 12.56 -11.61 20.63
N ASP A 189 12.89 -12.81 20.10
CA ASP A 189 14.04 -13.04 19.25
C ASP A 189 13.81 -12.84 17.75
N ALA A 190 12.56 -12.78 17.28
CA ALA A 190 12.27 -12.66 15.85
C ALA A 190 12.27 -11.21 15.34
N ALA A 191 12.25 -10.23 16.21
CA ALA A 191 12.35 -8.81 15.83
C ALA A 191 13.76 -8.39 15.37
N ALA A 192 14.75 -9.27 15.54
CA ALA A 192 16.12 -8.99 15.20
C ALA A 192 16.45 -9.46 13.78
N ALA A 193 16.70 -8.47 12.93
CA ALA A 193 17.58 -8.60 11.79
C ALA A 193 17.02 -9.17 10.49
N GLY A 194 16.18 -8.39 9.82
CA GLY A 194 16.11 -8.37 8.37
C GLY A 194 16.50 -6.99 7.86
N ALA A 195 17.32 -6.91 6.81
CA ALA A 195 17.47 -5.66 6.09
C ALA A 195 16.13 -5.33 5.42
N THR A 196 15.64 -4.11 5.62
CA THR A 196 14.41 -3.61 4.98
C THR A 196 14.76 -2.63 3.87
N LEU A 197 13.87 -2.46 2.90
CA LEU A 197 14.07 -1.43 1.89
C LEU A 197 13.90 -0.03 2.50
N ALA A 198 14.78 0.88 2.08
CA ALA A 198 14.84 2.26 2.57
C ALA A 198 13.55 3.07 2.42
N ALA A 199 12.62 2.60 1.60
CA ALA A 199 11.35 3.28 1.35
C ALA A 199 10.23 2.91 2.33
N ASP A 200 10.54 2.33 3.47
CA ASP A 200 9.54 2.09 4.50
C ASP A 200 9.17 3.40 5.22
N CYS A 201 8.62 4.35 4.45
CA CYS A 201 7.73 5.38 4.96
C CYS A 201 6.46 4.64 5.42
N GLY A 202 6.61 3.84 6.48
CA GLY A 202 5.46 3.35 7.22
C GLY A 202 4.61 4.55 7.55
N ASP A 203 3.34 4.33 7.58
CA ASP A 203 2.29 5.24 7.97
C ASP A 203 2.77 6.55 8.59
N GLY A 204 3.39 7.45 7.89
CA GLY A 204 3.81 8.80 8.33
C GLY A 204 3.75 9.15 9.83
N GLU A 205 3.49 8.17 10.64
CA GLU A 205 3.37 8.16 12.06
C GLU A 205 4.45 7.21 12.63
N ALA A 206 5.69 7.74 12.78
CA ALA A 206 6.30 7.41 14.05
C ALA A 206 5.30 7.94 15.08
N PRO A 207 4.68 7.09 15.92
CA PRO A 207 3.76 7.59 16.92
C PRO A 207 4.52 8.64 17.75
N PRO A 208 3.91 9.78 18.10
CA PRO A 208 4.33 10.48 19.29
C PRO A 208 4.43 9.42 20.39
N ALA A 209 5.44 9.50 21.24
CA ALA A 209 5.57 8.59 22.37
C ALA A 209 4.19 8.50 23.04
N PRO A 210 3.66 7.29 23.31
CA PRO A 210 2.31 7.17 23.85
C PRO A 210 2.24 7.92 25.17
N GLU A 211 1.40 8.93 25.22
CA GLU A 211 1.29 9.80 26.40
C GLU A 211 0.57 9.14 27.54
N VAL A 212 -0.29 8.14 27.24
CA VAL A 212 -1.13 7.46 28.26
C VAL A 212 -1.15 5.95 28.01
N ALA A 213 -0.92 5.16 29.07
CA ALA A 213 -1.10 3.72 29.01
C ALA A 213 -2.59 3.35 29.17
N GLY A 214 -3.00 2.25 28.54
CA GLY A 214 -4.37 1.72 28.68
C GLY A 214 -4.48 0.25 28.32
N HIS A 215 -5.71 -0.28 28.43
CA HIS A 215 -6.00 -1.67 28.10
C HIS A 215 -7.35 -1.82 27.39
N VAL A 216 -7.43 -2.83 26.52
CA VAL A 216 -8.65 -3.15 25.76
C VAL A 216 -9.69 -3.80 26.68
N VAL A 217 -10.87 -3.18 26.82
CA VAL A 217 -12.02 -3.68 27.56
C VAL A 217 -12.93 -4.54 26.70
N GLY A 218 -12.94 -4.28 25.40
CA GLY A 218 -13.70 -5.09 24.44
C GLY A 218 -13.51 -4.64 23.00
N VAL A 219 -13.91 -5.51 22.08
CA VAL A 219 -13.86 -5.28 20.63
C VAL A 219 -15.26 -4.89 20.15
N LEU A 220 -15.40 -3.69 19.58
CA LEU A 220 -16.64 -3.19 18.99
C LEU A 220 -16.91 -3.82 17.62
N LYS A 221 -15.85 -3.91 16.79
CA LYS A 221 -15.95 -4.47 15.45
C LYS A 221 -14.65 -5.16 15.10
N ARG A 222 -14.76 -6.39 14.62
CA ARG A 222 -13.67 -7.15 14.00
C ARG A 222 -14.07 -7.48 12.58
N GLU A 223 -13.24 -7.09 11.62
CA GLU A 223 -13.47 -7.50 10.23
C GLU A 223 -12.91 -8.91 9.99
N PRO A 224 -13.62 -9.78 9.24
CA PRO A 224 -13.08 -11.08 8.86
C PRO A 224 -11.75 -10.93 8.13
N ARG A 225 -10.73 -11.65 8.57
CA ARG A 225 -9.39 -11.55 7.99
C ARG A 225 -8.88 -12.90 7.56
N GLN A 226 -8.21 -12.90 6.41
CA GLN A 226 -7.44 -14.01 5.92
C GLN A 226 -5.96 -13.66 6.05
N LEU A 227 -5.22 -14.49 6.76
CA LEU A 227 -3.80 -14.33 7.02
C LEU A 227 -3.02 -15.31 6.15
N CYS A 228 -1.91 -14.84 5.59
CA CYS A 228 -1.00 -15.71 4.84
C CYS A 228 0.19 -16.10 5.72
N GLY A 229 0.65 -17.34 5.60
CA GLY A 229 1.76 -17.85 6.39
C GLY A 229 2.08 -19.30 6.11
N SER A 230 2.65 -19.97 7.08
CA SER A 230 3.00 -21.39 7.00
C SER A 230 2.62 -22.12 8.30
N LEU A 231 2.38 -23.42 8.22
CA LEU A 231 2.20 -24.22 9.42
C LEU A 231 3.57 -24.49 10.07
N ASP A 232 3.60 -24.42 11.39
CA ASP A 232 4.77 -24.77 12.18
C ASP A 232 4.80 -26.30 12.37
N GLU A 233 5.60 -26.95 11.55
CA GLU A 233 5.71 -28.41 11.49
C GLU A 233 6.19 -29.02 12.82
N ALA A 234 6.95 -28.26 13.62
CA ALA A 234 7.43 -28.70 14.92
C ALA A 234 6.31 -28.83 15.97
N THR A 235 5.15 -28.21 15.73
CA THR A 235 3.99 -28.27 16.63
C THR A 235 3.04 -29.42 16.34
N GLY A 236 3.31 -30.22 15.32
CA GLY A 236 2.49 -31.36 14.91
C GLY A 236 3.32 -32.59 14.48
N ASP A 237 2.63 -33.66 14.17
CA ASP A 237 3.22 -34.89 13.62
C ASP A 237 2.87 -34.96 12.14
N VAL A 238 3.88 -34.79 11.25
CA VAL A 238 3.72 -34.78 9.80
C VAL A 238 3.22 -36.12 9.26
N HIS A 239 3.43 -37.21 10.00
CA HIS A 239 3.02 -38.57 9.62
C HIS A 239 1.64 -38.96 10.18
N ALA A 240 1.04 -38.12 11.03
CA ALA A 240 -0.27 -38.43 11.61
C ALA A 240 -1.38 -38.33 10.56
N THR A 241 -2.22 -39.35 10.50
CA THR A 241 -3.43 -39.38 9.65
C THR A 241 -4.70 -38.88 10.38
N ARG A 242 -4.61 -38.68 11.70
CA ARG A 242 -5.70 -38.12 12.53
C ARG A 242 -5.67 -36.60 12.51
N ALA A 243 -6.82 -35.99 12.85
CA ALA A 243 -6.88 -34.54 13.09
C ALA A 243 -5.95 -34.17 14.24
N GLN A 244 -5.17 -33.13 14.03
CA GLN A 244 -4.24 -32.60 15.00
C GLN A 244 -4.29 -31.06 15.00
N SER A 245 -3.94 -30.48 16.13
CA SER A 245 -3.89 -29.05 16.32
C SER A 245 -2.46 -28.56 16.08
N VAL A 246 -2.27 -27.73 15.08
CA VAL A 246 -0.97 -27.22 14.65
C VAL A 246 -0.99 -25.68 14.70
N LEU A 247 0.14 -25.06 14.98
CA LEU A 247 0.26 -23.61 14.93
C LEU A 247 0.53 -23.15 13.50
N PHE A 248 -0.27 -22.20 13.06
CA PHE A 248 -0.01 -21.40 11.87
C PHE A 248 0.76 -20.14 12.26
N VAL A 249 1.84 -19.85 11.55
CA VAL A 249 2.68 -18.67 11.75
C VAL A 249 2.40 -17.67 10.62
N PRO A 250 1.73 -16.54 10.91
CA PRO A 250 1.52 -15.49 9.92
C PRO A 250 2.85 -14.87 9.47
N VAL A 251 2.94 -14.45 8.22
CA VAL A 251 4.07 -13.66 7.72
C VAL A 251 4.06 -12.26 8.34
N ASP A 252 2.88 -11.67 8.47
CA ASP A 252 2.70 -10.40 9.16
C ASP A 252 2.73 -10.59 10.68
N ARG A 253 3.82 -10.17 11.31
CA ARG A 253 4.05 -10.29 12.77
C ARG A 253 3.14 -9.44 13.63
N ARG A 254 2.34 -8.56 13.05
CA ARG A 254 1.27 -7.84 13.76
C ARG A 254 0.12 -8.75 14.19
N PHE A 255 0.07 -9.97 13.62
CA PHE A 255 -0.92 -10.99 14.00
C PHE A 255 -0.27 -12.11 14.83
N PRO A 256 -0.97 -12.62 15.84
CA PRO A 256 -0.48 -13.75 16.63
C PRO A 256 -0.50 -15.03 15.81
N LYS A 257 0.26 -16.04 16.28
CA LYS A 257 0.12 -17.40 15.76
C LYS A 257 -1.36 -17.83 15.90
N VAL A 258 -1.82 -18.66 14.96
CA VAL A 258 -3.22 -19.15 14.92
C VAL A 258 -3.23 -20.66 15.05
N ARG A 259 -4.09 -21.18 15.90
CA ARG A 259 -4.27 -22.63 16.08
C ARG A 259 -5.21 -23.17 15.02
N VAL A 260 -4.71 -24.07 14.19
CA VAL A 260 -5.45 -24.70 13.09
C VAL A 260 -5.56 -26.20 13.32
N GLU A 261 -6.75 -26.74 13.18
CA GLU A 261 -6.97 -28.20 13.18
C GLU A 261 -6.90 -28.74 11.76
N THR A 262 -6.01 -29.71 11.51
CA THR A 262 -5.82 -30.30 10.17
C THR A 262 -5.49 -31.79 10.23
N ARG A 263 -5.89 -32.54 9.20
CA ARG A 263 -5.45 -33.93 8.92
C ARG A 263 -4.40 -34.00 7.82
N GLN A 264 -4.10 -32.87 7.20
CA GLN A 264 -3.30 -32.78 5.97
C GLN A 264 -1.93 -32.12 6.22
N LEU A 265 -1.39 -32.20 7.44
CA LEU A 265 -0.11 -31.56 7.75
C LEU A 265 0.99 -32.01 6.79
N ALA A 266 1.08 -33.31 6.45
CA ALA A 266 2.06 -33.82 5.49
C ALA A 266 1.99 -33.12 4.11
N ARG A 267 0.78 -32.78 3.66
CA ARG A 267 0.55 -32.07 2.38
C ARG A 267 0.81 -30.58 2.45
N LEU A 268 0.57 -29.99 3.61
CA LEU A 268 0.67 -28.55 3.86
C LEU A 268 2.05 -28.14 4.38
N ALA A 269 2.87 -29.09 4.79
CA ALA A 269 4.26 -28.87 5.22
C ALA A 269 5.06 -28.24 4.09
N GLY A 270 5.83 -27.20 4.41
CA GLY A 270 6.61 -26.43 3.44
C GLY A 270 5.79 -25.59 2.45
N MET A 271 4.48 -25.47 2.66
CA MET A 271 3.61 -24.67 1.82
C MET A 271 3.26 -23.32 2.44
N ARG A 272 3.01 -22.34 1.59
CA ARG A 272 2.30 -21.11 1.94
C ARG A 272 0.80 -21.37 1.91
N VAL A 273 0.15 -21.08 3.01
CA VAL A 273 -1.29 -21.31 3.18
C VAL A 273 -1.98 -20.02 3.64
N VAL A 274 -3.28 -19.95 3.35
CA VAL A 274 -4.15 -18.89 3.84
C VAL A 274 -5.04 -19.47 4.93
N VAL A 275 -5.11 -18.79 6.06
CA VAL A 275 -5.89 -19.14 7.24
C VAL A 275 -6.82 -18.01 7.60
N ALA A 276 -8.07 -18.31 7.93
CA ALA A 276 -9.02 -17.36 8.49
C ALA A 276 -9.09 -17.53 10.01
N VAL A 277 -9.16 -16.41 10.74
CA VAL A 277 -9.33 -16.41 12.19
C VAL A 277 -10.82 -16.52 12.51
N ASP A 278 -11.20 -17.52 13.33
CA ASP A 278 -12.59 -17.78 13.69
C ASP A 278 -12.95 -17.19 15.07
N ALA A 279 -12.20 -17.54 16.10
CA ALA A 279 -12.50 -17.16 17.47
C ALA A 279 -11.23 -17.12 18.35
N TRP A 280 -11.31 -16.39 19.46
CA TRP A 280 -10.26 -16.34 20.46
C TRP A 280 -10.88 -16.38 21.86
N ALA A 281 -10.81 -17.53 22.53
CA ALA A 281 -11.35 -17.71 23.87
C ALA A 281 -10.41 -17.11 24.94
N ASP A 282 -10.95 -16.77 26.10
CA ASP A 282 -10.20 -16.13 27.20
C ASP A 282 -9.24 -17.07 27.94
N ASP A 283 -9.35 -18.39 27.71
CA ASP A 283 -8.47 -19.45 28.22
C ASP A 283 -7.47 -19.98 27.18
N GLU A 284 -7.40 -19.35 25.99
CA GLU A 284 -6.54 -19.79 24.90
C GLU A 284 -5.45 -18.77 24.57
N ARG A 285 -4.19 -19.22 24.54
CA ARG A 285 -3.05 -18.35 24.23
C ARG A 285 -3.13 -17.75 22.84
N TYR A 286 -3.55 -18.54 21.85
CA TYR A 286 -3.65 -18.15 20.45
C TYR A 286 -5.08 -18.30 19.93
N PRO A 287 -5.52 -17.46 18.98
CA PRO A 287 -6.81 -17.61 18.35
C PRO A 287 -6.89 -18.94 17.58
N ARG A 288 -8.12 -19.43 17.41
CA ARG A 288 -8.43 -20.54 16.52
C ARG A 288 -8.74 -20.03 15.13
N GLY A 289 -8.37 -20.79 14.12
CA GLY A 289 -8.70 -20.51 12.75
C GLY A 289 -8.79 -21.80 11.92
N HIS A 290 -9.17 -21.62 10.67
CA HIS A 290 -9.26 -22.71 9.73
C HIS A 290 -8.49 -22.43 8.44
N TYR A 291 -8.04 -23.50 7.79
CA TYR A 291 -7.42 -23.48 6.48
C TYR A 291 -8.40 -23.00 5.41
N VAL A 292 -7.96 -22.08 4.53
CA VAL A 292 -8.77 -21.56 3.43
C VAL A 292 -8.26 -22.11 2.09
N LYS A 293 -6.97 -21.92 1.79
CA LYS A 293 -6.35 -22.39 0.54
C LYS A 293 -4.84 -22.49 0.66
N THR A 294 -4.22 -23.24 -0.24
CA THR A 294 -2.76 -23.26 -0.44
C THR A 294 -2.39 -22.30 -1.58
N LEU A 295 -1.34 -21.50 -1.38
CA LEU A 295 -0.76 -20.65 -2.42
C LEU A 295 0.30 -21.40 -3.23
N GLY A 296 1.05 -22.31 -2.59
CA GLY A 296 2.08 -23.11 -3.23
C GLY A 296 3.30 -23.33 -2.31
N ARG A 297 4.40 -23.78 -2.90
CA ARG A 297 5.62 -24.11 -2.15
C ARG A 297 6.30 -22.84 -1.67
N ARG A 298 6.67 -22.82 -0.39
CA ARG A 298 7.40 -21.75 0.27
C ARG A 298 8.74 -21.48 -0.45
N GLY A 299 9.05 -20.19 -0.67
CA GLY A 299 10.26 -19.73 -1.35
C GLY A 299 10.19 -19.73 -2.87
N ASP A 300 9.10 -20.23 -3.46
CA ASP A 300 8.84 -20.05 -4.89
C ASP A 300 8.49 -18.59 -5.19
N LYS A 301 9.17 -17.98 -6.16
CA LYS A 301 8.99 -16.58 -6.55
C LYS A 301 7.52 -16.22 -6.83
N ALA A 302 6.82 -17.05 -7.59
CA ALA A 302 5.43 -16.82 -7.96
C ALA A 302 4.51 -16.91 -6.72
N VAL A 303 4.81 -17.83 -5.80
CA VAL A 303 4.07 -18.03 -4.56
C VAL A 303 4.28 -16.87 -3.58
N GLU A 304 5.52 -16.41 -3.39
CA GLU A 304 5.81 -15.26 -2.54
C GLU A 304 5.20 -13.97 -3.13
N THR A 305 5.19 -13.80 -4.46
CA THR A 305 4.45 -12.69 -5.11
C THR A 305 2.95 -12.80 -4.87
N ALA A 306 2.36 -14.02 -5.00
CA ALA A 306 0.93 -14.22 -4.72
C ALA A 306 0.58 -13.95 -3.25
N LEU A 307 1.49 -14.27 -2.32
CA LEU A 307 1.37 -13.97 -0.90
C LEU A 307 1.30 -12.45 -0.66
N ILE A 308 2.26 -11.68 -1.21
CA ILE A 308 2.28 -10.21 -1.12
C ILE A 308 0.93 -9.63 -1.59
N LEU A 309 0.44 -10.08 -2.75
CA LEU A 309 -0.79 -9.59 -3.33
C LEU A 309 -2.03 -9.95 -2.50
N GLN A 310 -2.05 -11.14 -1.91
CA GLN A 310 -3.15 -11.60 -1.05
C GLN A 310 -3.20 -10.83 0.27
N GLU A 311 -2.05 -10.64 0.94
CA GLU A 311 -1.94 -9.88 2.21
C GLU A 311 -2.38 -8.43 2.03
N LEU A 312 -2.04 -7.82 0.90
CA LEU A 312 -2.34 -6.43 0.59
C LEU A 312 -3.67 -6.26 -0.16
N GLU A 313 -4.47 -7.31 -0.24
CA GLU A 313 -5.78 -7.29 -0.91
C GLU A 313 -5.76 -6.71 -2.33
N VAL A 314 -4.65 -6.90 -3.06
CA VAL A 314 -4.56 -6.46 -4.44
C VAL A 314 -5.36 -7.40 -5.32
N ALA A 315 -6.22 -6.85 -6.17
CA ALA A 315 -7.08 -7.64 -7.05
C ALA A 315 -6.27 -8.37 -8.12
N THR A 316 -6.20 -9.69 -8.03
CA THR A 316 -5.50 -10.56 -9.00
C THR A 316 -6.44 -11.31 -9.93
N ALA A 317 -7.73 -11.36 -9.60
CA ALA A 317 -8.70 -12.05 -10.42
C ALA A 317 -8.84 -11.38 -11.80
N PRO A 318 -8.99 -12.16 -12.88
CA PRO A 318 -9.34 -11.66 -14.19
C PRO A 318 -10.62 -10.81 -14.14
N PHE A 319 -10.75 -9.89 -15.08
CA PHE A 319 -11.99 -9.14 -15.22
C PHE A 319 -13.14 -10.07 -15.57
N SER A 320 -14.29 -9.86 -14.92
CA SER A 320 -15.47 -10.69 -15.14
C SER A 320 -16.05 -10.49 -16.55
N THR A 321 -16.85 -11.45 -17.02
CA THR A 321 -17.54 -11.34 -18.30
C THR A 321 -18.42 -10.08 -18.37
N ALA A 322 -19.07 -9.69 -17.26
CA ALA A 322 -19.86 -8.47 -17.19
C ALA A 322 -19.03 -7.20 -17.38
N VAL A 323 -17.81 -7.17 -16.85
CA VAL A 323 -16.85 -6.07 -17.04
C VAL A 323 -16.37 -6.02 -18.49
N LEU A 324 -16.01 -7.18 -19.06
CA LEU A 324 -15.53 -7.27 -20.43
C LEU A 324 -16.62 -6.93 -21.46
N ALA A 325 -17.87 -7.21 -21.15
CA ALA A 325 -19.03 -6.84 -22.00
C ALA A 325 -19.27 -5.30 -22.05
N CYS A 326 -18.65 -4.51 -21.17
CA CYS A 326 -18.69 -3.04 -21.25
C CYS A 326 -17.69 -2.45 -22.26
N LEU A 327 -16.79 -3.27 -22.81
CA LEU A 327 -15.82 -2.81 -23.80
C LEU A 327 -16.47 -2.65 -25.19
N PRO A 328 -15.93 -1.75 -26.05
CA PRO A 328 -16.41 -1.65 -27.42
C PRO A 328 -16.38 -3.01 -28.12
N PRO A 329 -17.45 -3.41 -28.79
CA PRO A 329 -17.55 -4.71 -29.45
C PRO A 329 -16.55 -4.86 -30.61
N GLU A 330 -16.12 -3.75 -31.21
CA GLU A 330 -15.11 -3.70 -32.28
C GLU A 330 -13.70 -4.01 -31.75
N GLY A 331 -13.51 -3.98 -30.43
CA GLY A 331 -12.21 -4.20 -29.81
C GLY A 331 -11.16 -3.22 -30.31
N GLU A 332 -10.04 -3.74 -30.83
CA GLU A 332 -8.95 -2.90 -31.37
C GLU A 332 -9.29 -2.17 -32.67
N ALA A 333 -10.34 -2.60 -33.39
CA ALA A 333 -10.84 -1.97 -34.61
C ALA A 333 -11.75 -0.76 -34.35
N PHE A 334 -11.94 -0.37 -33.08
CA PHE A 334 -12.71 0.82 -32.70
C PHE A 334 -12.21 2.07 -33.43
N VAL A 335 -13.13 2.81 -34.06
CA VAL A 335 -12.86 4.05 -34.78
C VAL A 335 -13.70 5.17 -34.18
N ILE A 336 -13.10 6.34 -33.99
CA ILE A 336 -13.80 7.54 -33.53
C ILE A 336 -14.77 7.97 -34.64
N THR A 337 -16.06 8.01 -34.35
CA THR A 337 -17.10 8.37 -35.32
C THR A 337 -17.04 9.87 -35.64
N ALA A 338 -17.52 10.25 -36.83
CA ALA A 338 -17.63 11.65 -37.23
C ALA A 338 -18.54 12.46 -36.28
N GLU A 339 -19.57 11.83 -35.74
CA GLU A 339 -20.46 12.43 -34.74
C GLU A 339 -19.70 12.76 -33.44
N GLU A 340 -18.86 11.82 -32.95
CA GLU A 340 -18.06 12.06 -31.75
C GLU A 340 -16.98 13.15 -32.01
N VAL A 341 -16.39 13.20 -33.19
CA VAL A 341 -15.49 14.30 -33.58
C VAL A 341 -16.21 15.65 -33.56
N ALA A 342 -17.44 15.70 -34.10
CA ALA A 342 -18.21 16.96 -34.17
C ALA A 342 -18.59 17.52 -32.79
N ARG A 343 -18.66 16.69 -31.76
CA ARG A 343 -18.95 17.09 -30.37
C ARG A 343 -17.73 17.59 -29.60
N ARG A 344 -16.54 17.42 -30.16
CA ARG A 344 -15.26 17.69 -29.50
C ARG A 344 -14.49 18.79 -30.22
N MET A 345 -13.57 19.39 -29.51
CA MET A 345 -12.60 20.28 -30.14
C MET A 345 -11.57 19.44 -30.92
N ASP A 346 -11.43 19.69 -32.21
CA ASP A 346 -10.49 18.96 -33.06
C ASP A 346 -9.12 19.61 -33.00
N LEU A 347 -8.17 18.91 -32.40
CA LEU A 347 -6.77 19.31 -32.22
C LEU A 347 -5.80 18.40 -32.97
N ARG A 348 -6.28 17.60 -33.94
CA ARG A 348 -5.45 16.66 -34.71
C ARG A 348 -4.38 17.33 -35.56
N ALA A 349 -4.54 18.62 -35.87
CA ALA A 349 -3.56 19.38 -36.62
C ALA A 349 -2.35 19.83 -35.81
N LEU A 350 -2.43 19.86 -34.50
CA LEU A 350 -1.36 20.33 -33.62
C LEU A 350 -0.22 19.30 -33.49
N ASP A 351 0.97 19.81 -33.17
CA ASP A 351 2.18 19.01 -32.98
C ASP A 351 2.27 18.48 -31.55
N VAL A 352 1.32 17.61 -31.21
CA VAL A 352 1.23 16.94 -29.90
C VAL A 352 2.23 15.79 -29.85
N CYS A 353 2.92 15.61 -28.73
CA CYS A 353 3.76 14.45 -28.47
C CYS A 353 3.60 13.97 -27.01
N SER A 354 3.74 12.68 -26.77
CA SER A 354 3.93 12.14 -25.44
C SER A 354 5.41 11.97 -25.11
N ILE A 355 5.77 11.98 -23.79
CA ILE A 355 7.15 11.82 -23.30
C ILE A 355 7.10 10.88 -22.09
N ASP A 356 7.56 9.64 -22.26
CA ASP A 356 7.33 8.55 -21.34
C ASP A 356 8.62 7.73 -21.07
N PRO A 357 8.62 6.84 -20.06
CA PRO A 357 9.67 5.85 -19.89
C PRO A 357 9.76 4.89 -21.09
N PRO A 358 10.95 4.35 -21.42
CA PRO A 358 11.07 3.35 -22.48
C PRO A 358 10.14 2.15 -22.27
N GLY A 359 9.39 1.76 -23.29
CA GLY A 359 8.46 0.63 -23.27
C GLY A 359 7.11 0.91 -22.63
N CYS A 360 6.79 2.15 -22.28
CA CYS A 360 5.46 2.53 -21.78
C CYS A 360 4.38 2.20 -22.82
N ARG A 361 3.29 1.57 -22.38
CA ARG A 361 2.14 1.20 -23.22
C ARG A 361 0.85 1.90 -22.81
N ASP A 362 0.77 2.41 -21.58
CA ASP A 362 -0.37 3.08 -20.98
C ASP A 362 -0.11 4.60 -20.90
N ILE A 363 -0.02 5.22 -22.06
CA ILE A 363 0.30 6.65 -22.19
C ILE A 363 -0.93 7.46 -21.76
N ASP A 364 -0.88 8.03 -20.56
CA ASP A 364 -1.95 8.84 -19.98
C ASP A 364 -1.98 10.26 -20.54
N ASP A 365 -0.82 10.85 -20.85
CA ASP A 365 -0.66 12.26 -21.14
C ASP A 365 0.17 12.54 -22.40
N ALA A 366 -0.14 13.66 -23.05
CA ALA A 366 0.60 14.21 -24.15
C ALA A 366 0.59 15.74 -24.09
N LEU A 367 1.60 16.36 -24.63
CA LEU A 367 1.85 17.80 -24.54
C LEU A 367 2.02 18.44 -25.91
N HIS A 368 1.64 19.73 -26.03
CA HIS A 368 2.11 20.61 -27.11
C HIS A 368 2.32 22.02 -26.61
N CYS A 369 3.16 22.76 -27.31
CA CYS A 369 3.37 24.19 -27.06
C CYS A 369 3.46 24.98 -28.34
N VAL A 370 2.58 25.95 -28.53
CA VAL A 370 2.55 26.89 -29.63
C VAL A 370 2.94 28.28 -29.13
N GLY A 371 3.75 29.01 -29.87
CA GLY A 371 4.10 30.36 -29.52
C GLY A 371 5.55 30.74 -29.90
N PRO A 372 5.97 32.01 -29.64
CA PRO A 372 5.15 33.03 -28.97
C PRO A 372 3.94 33.47 -29.82
N LEU A 373 2.81 33.71 -29.13
CA LEU A 373 1.61 34.30 -29.72
C LEU A 373 1.81 35.81 -29.98
N ALA A 374 0.84 36.48 -30.62
CA ALA A 374 0.92 37.91 -30.93
C ALA A 374 1.11 38.80 -29.68
N ASN A 375 0.64 38.35 -28.49
CA ASN A 375 0.83 39.02 -27.20
C ASN A 375 2.10 38.59 -26.47
N GLY A 376 2.95 37.77 -27.08
CA GLY A 376 4.17 37.25 -26.47
C GLY A 376 4.00 36.04 -25.56
N ASN A 377 2.78 35.59 -25.30
CA ASN A 377 2.47 34.41 -24.48
C ASN A 377 2.62 33.12 -25.27
N TYR A 378 2.45 31.99 -24.58
CA TYR A 378 2.49 30.64 -25.16
C TYR A 378 1.17 29.93 -24.89
N GLN A 379 0.66 29.20 -25.85
CA GLN A 379 -0.42 28.27 -25.68
C GLN A 379 0.17 26.88 -25.42
N VAL A 380 -0.13 26.30 -24.25
CA VAL A 380 0.27 24.96 -23.86
C VAL A 380 -0.96 24.09 -23.72
N GLY A 381 -0.94 22.92 -24.34
CA GLY A 381 -1.97 21.90 -24.16
C GLY A 381 -1.43 20.73 -23.35
N VAL A 382 -2.16 20.37 -22.32
CA VAL A 382 -2.00 19.13 -21.56
C VAL A 382 -3.18 18.23 -21.89
N HIS A 383 -2.92 17.18 -22.67
CA HIS A 383 -3.93 16.27 -23.19
C HIS A 383 -3.90 14.97 -22.40
N ILE A 384 -5.00 14.60 -21.78
CA ILE A 384 -5.11 13.41 -20.94
C ILE A 384 -6.08 12.42 -21.58
N ALA A 385 -5.75 11.16 -21.56
CA ALA A 385 -6.57 10.07 -22.10
C ALA A 385 -8.01 10.15 -21.58
N ASP A 386 -9.00 10.19 -22.48
CA ASP A 386 -10.42 10.27 -22.10
C ASP A 386 -11.00 8.91 -21.74
N VAL A 387 -10.58 8.37 -20.61
CA VAL A 387 -11.05 7.11 -20.06
C VAL A 387 -12.57 7.13 -19.81
N THR A 388 -13.13 8.29 -19.46
CA THR A 388 -14.55 8.42 -19.14
C THR A 388 -15.49 8.27 -20.35
N HIS A 389 -14.97 8.30 -21.56
CA HIS A 389 -15.73 7.93 -22.76
C HIS A 389 -16.09 6.44 -22.76
N PHE A 390 -15.14 5.59 -22.33
CA PHE A 390 -15.31 4.12 -22.33
C PHE A 390 -15.86 3.59 -21.00
N VAL A 391 -15.59 4.26 -19.88
CA VAL A 391 -15.97 3.85 -18.52
C VAL A 391 -17.21 4.65 -18.09
N ALA A 392 -18.39 4.17 -18.50
CA ALA A 392 -19.66 4.80 -18.12
C ALA A 392 -19.91 4.68 -16.60
N SER A 393 -20.36 5.78 -15.98
CA SER A 393 -20.63 5.83 -14.54
C SER A 393 -21.67 4.79 -14.11
N GLY A 394 -21.38 4.00 -13.08
CA GLY A 394 -22.24 2.95 -12.53
C GLY A 394 -22.25 1.64 -13.35
N SER A 395 -21.49 1.55 -14.44
CA SER A 395 -21.33 0.30 -15.19
C SER A 395 -20.53 -0.75 -14.39
N PRO A 396 -20.61 -2.05 -14.72
CA PRO A 396 -19.77 -3.07 -14.13
C PRO A 396 -18.25 -2.76 -14.22
N LEU A 397 -17.83 -2.14 -15.32
CA LEU A 397 -16.44 -1.69 -15.52
C LEU A 397 -16.07 -0.57 -14.56
N ASP A 398 -16.94 0.39 -14.35
CA ASP A 398 -16.75 1.49 -13.40
C ASP A 398 -16.66 0.98 -11.95
N LEU A 399 -17.57 0.09 -11.56
CA LEU A 399 -17.59 -0.48 -10.21
C LEU A 399 -16.31 -1.29 -9.93
N GLU A 400 -15.83 -2.05 -10.93
CA GLU A 400 -14.56 -2.79 -10.78
C GLU A 400 -13.36 -1.84 -10.72
N ALA A 401 -13.34 -0.77 -11.54
CA ALA A 401 -12.29 0.26 -11.47
C ALA A 401 -12.28 0.97 -10.11
N ALA A 402 -13.45 1.34 -9.58
CA ALA A 402 -13.60 1.94 -8.25
C ALA A 402 -13.11 1.00 -7.14
N LYS A 403 -13.41 -0.30 -7.23
CA LYS A 403 -12.97 -1.33 -6.28
C LYS A 403 -11.45 -1.50 -6.31
N ARG A 404 -10.83 -1.55 -7.49
CA ARG A 404 -9.36 -1.62 -7.65
C ARG A 404 -8.69 -0.33 -7.21
N GLY A 405 -9.29 0.81 -7.51
CA GLY A 405 -8.87 2.15 -7.12
C GLY A 405 -7.61 2.68 -7.82
N THR A 406 -6.64 1.82 -8.09
CA THR A 406 -5.38 2.15 -8.79
C THR A 406 -4.77 0.90 -9.41
N SER A 407 -3.92 1.08 -10.46
CA SER A 407 -3.04 0.03 -10.95
C SER A 407 -1.90 -0.21 -9.96
N THR A 408 -1.42 -1.46 -9.86
CA THR A 408 -0.32 -1.86 -8.99
C THR A 408 0.87 -2.28 -9.84
N TYR A 409 2.04 -1.69 -9.58
CA TYR A 409 3.28 -1.94 -10.32
C TYR A 409 4.21 -2.81 -9.48
N LEU A 410 4.50 -4.01 -9.95
CA LEU A 410 5.50 -4.91 -9.38
C LEU A 410 6.77 -4.88 -10.22
N VAL A 411 7.82 -5.54 -9.78
CA VAL A 411 9.09 -5.59 -10.50
C VAL A 411 8.94 -6.33 -11.85
N ASP A 412 8.14 -7.39 -11.90
CA ASP A 412 7.99 -8.28 -13.06
C ASP A 412 6.72 -8.01 -13.88
N ARG A 413 5.72 -7.37 -13.30
CA ARG A 413 4.41 -7.17 -13.96
C ARG A 413 3.64 -5.99 -13.40
N ARG A 414 2.64 -5.58 -14.16
CA ARG A 414 1.64 -4.59 -13.77
C ARG A 414 0.28 -5.27 -13.62
N LEU A 415 -0.46 -4.89 -12.57
CA LEU A 415 -1.85 -5.27 -12.36
C LEU A 415 -2.73 -4.06 -12.63
N ASP A 416 -3.41 -4.08 -13.74
CA ASP A 416 -4.15 -2.93 -14.26
C ASP A 416 -5.47 -2.68 -13.52
N MET A 417 -5.82 -1.40 -13.35
CA MET A 417 -7.13 -0.96 -12.88
C MET A 417 -8.24 -1.23 -13.90
N LEU A 418 -7.93 -1.13 -15.17
CA LEU A 418 -8.84 -1.31 -16.31
C LEU A 418 -8.37 -2.44 -17.22
N PRO A 419 -9.24 -3.04 -18.07
CA PRO A 419 -8.83 -4.03 -19.05
C PRO A 419 -7.77 -3.53 -20.04
N ILE A 420 -6.87 -4.42 -20.45
CA ILE A 420 -5.71 -4.10 -21.31
C ILE A 420 -6.09 -3.43 -22.63
N LEU A 421 -7.26 -3.75 -23.20
CA LEU A 421 -7.78 -3.09 -24.41
C LEU A 421 -7.90 -1.57 -24.20
N LEU A 422 -8.31 -1.13 -23.02
CA LEU A 422 -8.35 0.29 -22.69
C LEU A 422 -6.97 0.83 -22.35
N THR A 423 -6.26 0.19 -21.44
CA THR A 423 -5.01 0.74 -20.89
C THR A 423 -3.89 0.82 -21.91
N ALA A 424 -3.72 -0.19 -22.76
CA ALA A 424 -2.62 -0.26 -23.73
C ALA A 424 -3.02 0.10 -25.15
N ASN A 425 -4.31 0.26 -25.44
CA ASN A 425 -4.77 0.56 -26.80
C ASN A 425 -5.70 1.79 -26.83
N LEU A 426 -7.01 1.64 -26.55
CA LEU A 426 -8.02 2.65 -26.88
C LEU A 426 -7.84 3.98 -26.14
N CYS A 427 -7.44 3.95 -24.88
CA CYS A 427 -7.18 5.16 -24.10
C CYS A 427 -5.74 5.68 -24.25
N SER A 428 -4.77 4.79 -24.52
CA SER A 428 -3.36 5.17 -24.62
C SER A 428 -3.09 6.16 -25.77
N LEU A 429 -2.50 7.31 -25.47
CA LEU A 429 -2.23 8.40 -26.42
C LEU A 429 -1.01 8.10 -27.32
N ARG A 430 -1.05 6.95 -28.00
CA ARG A 430 0.03 6.45 -28.83
C ARG A 430 0.31 7.35 -30.05
N GLY A 431 1.57 7.42 -30.46
CA GLY A 431 1.99 8.17 -31.63
C GLY A 431 1.35 7.69 -32.95
N GLY A 432 1.01 8.63 -33.85
CA GLY A 432 0.45 8.37 -35.16
C GLY A 432 -1.02 8.01 -35.21
N VAL A 433 -1.69 7.84 -34.05
CA VAL A 433 -3.08 7.36 -33.96
C VAL A 433 -4.00 8.46 -33.41
N GLU A 434 -5.22 8.55 -33.94
CA GLU A 434 -6.23 9.45 -33.39
C GLU A 434 -6.75 8.91 -32.05
N ARG A 435 -6.86 9.79 -31.04
CA ARG A 435 -7.29 9.44 -29.70
C ARG A 435 -8.22 10.49 -29.12
N LEU A 436 -9.16 10.01 -28.31
CA LEU A 436 -10.01 10.86 -27.50
C LEU A 436 -9.23 11.33 -26.26
N ALA A 437 -9.23 12.63 -26.04
CA ALA A 437 -8.56 13.22 -24.88
C ALA A 437 -9.47 14.19 -24.13
N PHE A 438 -9.12 14.48 -22.90
CA PHE A 438 -9.59 15.62 -22.13
C PHE A 438 -8.40 16.57 -21.97
N SER A 439 -8.52 17.76 -22.50
CA SER A 439 -7.41 18.70 -22.62
C SER A 439 -7.59 19.88 -21.69
N ALA A 440 -6.49 20.27 -21.04
CA ALA A 440 -6.32 21.57 -20.40
C ALA A 440 -5.48 22.43 -21.36
N LEU A 441 -6.09 23.49 -21.88
CA LEU A 441 -5.45 24.45 -22.77
C LEU A 441 -5.14 25.70 -21.93
N LEU A 442 -3.85 25.97 -21.75
CA LEU A 442 -3.35 27.00 -20.85
C LEU A 442 -2.64 28.08 -21.66
N GLU A 443 -3.01 29.33 -21.47
CA GLU A 443 -2.20 30.45 -21.96
C GLU A 443 -1.23 30.86 -20.83
N LEU A 444 0.06 30.82 -21.14
CA LEU A 444 1.13 31.09 -20.19
C LEU A 444 1.97 32.30 -20.65
N THR A 445 2.31 33.17 -19.71
CA THR A 445 3.37 34.15 -19.94
C THR A 445 4.73 33.47 -20.08
N PRO A 446 5.76 34.12 -20.65
CA PRO A 446 7.13 33.59 -20.65
C PRO A 446 7.69 33.28 -19.27
N ALA A 447 7.14 33.90 -18.21
CA ALA A 447 7.49 33.66 -16.82
C ALA A 447 6.70 32.48 -16.21
N GLY A 448 5.78 31.85 -16.96
CA GLY A 448 4.97 30.72 -16.48
C GLY A 448 3.74 31.14 -15.63
N ASP A 449 3.23 32.38 -15.76
CA ASP A 449 1.96 32.77 -15.17
C ASP A 449 0.81 32.28 -16.04
N VAL A 450 -0.21 31.70 -15.44
CA VAL A 450 -1.43 31.30 -16.12
C VAL A 450 -2.31 32.54 -16.34
N VAL A 451 -2.48 32.90 -17.63
CA VAL A 451 -3.36 34.01 -18.06
C VAL A 451 -4.78 33.51 -18.27
N ALA A 452 -4.92 32.35 -18.91
CA ALA A 452 -6.20 31.71 -19.15
C ALA A 452 -6.06 30.19 -19.07
N ALA A 453 -7.14 29.52 -18.66
CA ALA A 453 -7.27 28.07 -18.65
C ALA A 453 -8.63 27.68 -19.22
N GLU A 454 -8.62 26.86 -20.25
CA GLU A 454 -9.80 26.27 -20.88
C GLU A 454 -9.72 24.75 -20.79
N PHE A 455 -10.86 24.10 -20.53
CA PHE A 455 -10.96 22.66 -20.44
C PHE A 455 -11.96 22.14 -21.45
N ALA A 456 -11.57 21.19 -22.28
CA ALA A 456 -12.43 20.65 -23.33
C ALA A 456 -12.18 19.16 -23.56
N LYS A 457 -13.23 18.45 -23.96
CA LYS A 457 -13.10 17.14 -24.61
C LYS A 457 -12.59 17.35 -26.02
N THR A 458 -11.54 16.64 -26.40
CA THR A 458 -10.81 16.86 -27.65
C THR A 458 -10.59 15.57 -28.43
N VAL A 459 -10.27 15.71 -29.71
CA VAL A 459 -9.65 14.65 -30.51
C VAL A 459 -8.25 15.11 -30.88
N ILE A 460 -7.27 14.29 -30.58
CA ILE A 460 -5.85 14.56 -30.86
C ILE A 460 -5.26 13.46 -31.74
N LYS A 461 -4.13 13.79 -32.38
CA LYS A 461 -3.26 12.83 -33.06
C LYS A 461 -1.82 13.11 -32.66
N SER A 462 -1.29 12.35 -31.71
CA SER A 462 0.09 12.50 -31.27
C SER A 462 1.04 12.27 -32.47
N ARG A 463 1.96 13.21 -32.69
CA ARG A 463 2.95 13.13 -33.79
C ARG A 463 4.10 12.20 -33.44
N ALA A 464 4.44 12.12 -32.16
CA ALA A 464 5.52 11.27 -31.64
C ALA A 464 5.22 10.76 -30.23
N ALA A 465 5.67 9.54 -29.94
CA ALA A 465 5.78 9.02 -28.60
C ALA A 465 7.28 8.94 -28.27
N LEU A 466 7.76 9.89 -27.48
CA LEU A 466 9.17 10.07 -27.17
C LEU A 466 9.50 9.39 -25.84
N THR A 467 10.71 8.88 -25.74
CA THR A 467 11.28 8.56 -24.42
C THR A 467 11.86 9.83 -23.80
N TYR A 468 12.01 9.85 -22.45
CA TYR A 468 12.66 10.97 -21.75
C TYR A 468 14.05 11.31 -22.35
N HIS A 469 14.83 10.30 -22.72
CA HIS A 469 16.14 10.52 -23.34
C HIS A 469 16.03 11.14 -24.73
N GLN A 470 15.05 10.73 -25.56
CA GLN A 470 14.83 11.36 -26.88
C GLN A 470 14.39 12.81 -26.73
N ALA A 471 13.48 13.09 -25.77
CA ALA A 471 13.09 14.46 -25.48
C ALA A 471 14.25 15.30 -24.93
N GLN A 472 15.15 14.69 -24.13
CA GLN A 472 16.34 15.36 -23.64
C GLN A 472 17.27 15.80 -24.77
N VAL A 473 17.46 14.98 -25.79
CA VAL A 473 18.24 15.37 -26.97
C VAL A 473 17.69 16.64 -27.60
N PHE A 474 16.36 16.80 -27.72
CA PHE A 474 15.76 18.03 -28.24
C PHE A 474 15.93 19.23 -27.31
N ILE A 475 15.96 18.99 -25.97
CA ILE A 475 16.17 20.05 -24.97
C ILE A 475 17.62 20.54 -25.02
N ASP A 476 18.58 19.63 -25.19
CA ASP A 476 20.00 19.93 -25.23
C ASP A 476 20.39 20.65 -26.54
N ASP A 477 19.65 20.41 -27.64
CA ASP A 477 19.77 21.13 -28.93
C ASP A 477 19.00 22.47 -28.85
N ALA A 478 19.43 23.36 -27.97
CA ALA A 478 18.72 24.60 -27.63
C ALA A 478 18.44 25.51 -28.80
N ASP A 479 19.35 25.57 -29.77
CA ASP A 479 19.28 26.41 -30.97
C ASP A 479 18.55 25.74 -32.14
N GLY A 480 18.22 24.45 -32.02
CA GLY A 480 17.58 23.65 -33.05
C GLY A 480 18.50 23.40 -34.28
N ALA A 481 19.80 23.33 -34.03
CA ALA A 481 20.81 23.14 -35.05
C ALA A 481 20.76 21.72 -35.68
N HIS A 482 20.37 20.74 -34.89
CA HIS A 482 20.29 19.33 -35.28
C HIS A 482 18.87 18.91 -35.68
N ASP A 483 17.83 19.46 -35.01
CA ASP A 483 16.43 19.19 -35.35
C ASP A 483 15.57 20.44 -35.19
N ALA A 484 15.20 21.06 -36.28
CA ALA A 484 14.30 22.21 -36.38
C ALA A 484 12.83 21.80 -36.57
N GLY A 485 12.50 20.49 -36.45
CA GLY A 485 11.14 19.99 -36.63
C GLY A 485 10.15 20.55 -35.60
N PRO A 486 8.86 20.57 -35.93
CA PRO A 486 7.85 21.24 -35.11
C PRO A 486 7.68 20.58 -33.73
N VAL A 487 7.84 19.26 -33.62
CA VAL A 487 7.81 18.54 -32.34
C VAL A 487 9.01 18.92 -31.47
N ALA A 488 10.23 18.93 -32.02
CA ALA A 488 11.42 19.34 -31.28
C ALA A 488 11.32 20.79 -30.81
N ALA A 489 10.80 21.70 -31.64
CA ALA A 489 10.56 23.09 -31.29
C ALA A 489 9.51 23.23 -30.17
N SER A 490 8.45 22.40 -30.17
CA SER A 490 7.45 22.33 -29.10
C SER A 490 8.09 21.88 -27.79
N VAL A 491 8.91 20.81 -27.80
CA VAL A 491 9.61 20.28 -26.62
C VAL A 491 10.56 21.32 -26.02
N ARG A 492 11.33 22.05 -26.83
CA ARG A 492 12.21 23.14 -26.36
C ARG A 492 11.43 24.27 -25.67
N ARG A 493 10.25 24.66 -26.22
CA ARG A 493 9.39 25.68 -25.58
C ARG A 493 8.83 25.16 -24.27
N LEU A 494 8.39 23.88 -24.21
CA LEU A 494 7.94 23.25 -22.99
C LEU A 494 9.05 23.24 -21.94
N ALA A 495 10.28 22.86 -22.30
CA ALA A 495 11.40 22.87 -21.37
C ALA A 495 11.69 24.28 -20.82
N LYS A 496 11.68 25.31 -21.69
CA LYS A 496 11.84 26.71 -21.25
C LYS A 496 10.77 27.12 -20.22
N LEU A 497 9.50 26.84 -20.52
CA LEU A 497 8.39 27.15 -19.60
C LEU A 497 8.42 26.28 -18.36
N GLY A 498 8.79 25.00 -18.48
CA GLY A 498 8.96 24.06 -17.37
C GLY A 498 10.00 24.57 -16.35
N ARG A 499 11.13 25.09 -16.81
CA ARG A 499 12.13 25.76 -15.94
C ARG A 499 11.54 26.94 -15.18
N ALA A 500 10.74 27.78 -15.84
CA ALA A 500 10.08 28.93 -15.21
C ALA A 500 9.03 28.48 -14.17
N LEU A 501 8.21 27.48 -14.49
CA LEU A 501 7.23 26.91 -13.56
C LEU A 501 7.92 26.30 -12.34
N ARG A 502 8.97 25.52 -12.55
CA ARG A 502 9.75 24.91 -11.47
C ARG A 502 10.37 25.97 -10.57
N ALA A 503 10.98 26.99 -11.14
CA ALA A 503 11.57 28.09 -10.36
C ALA A 503 10.52 28.78 -9.47
N LYS A 504 9.32 29.04 -10.00
CA LYS A 504 8.21 29.60 -9.20
C LYS A 504 7.77 28.69 -8.08
N ARG A 505 7.60 27.40 -8.37
CA ARG A 505 7.19 26.40 -7.39
C ARG A 505 8.21 26.28 -6.26
N MET A 506 9.51 26.24 -6.60
CA MET A 506 10.60 26.20 -5.62
C MET A 506 10.66 27.50 -4.79
N ALA A 507 10.47 28.65 -5.43
CA ALA A 507 10.39 29.94 -4.74
C ALA A 507 9.19 30.02 -3.76
N ALA A 508 8.08 29.33 -4.08
CA ALA A 508 6.92 29.20 -3.21
C ALA A 508 7.12 28.20 -2.06
N GLY A 509 8.24 27.47 -2.02
CA GLY A 509 8.59 26.52 -0.97
C GLY A 509 8.20 25.06 -1.27
N ALA A 510 8.09 24.69 -2.54
CA ALA A 510 7.96 23.28 -2.88
C ALA A 510 9.22 22.50 -2.50
N LEU A 511 9.03 21.30 -1.97
CA LEU A 511 10.12 20.48 -1.48
C LEU A 511 10.60 19.52 -2.57
N THR A 512 11.90 19.51 -2.82
CA THR A 512 12.55 18.43 -3.56
C THR A 512 12.87 17.32 -2.57
N LEU A 513 11.98 16.33 -2.50
CA LEU A 513 12.18 15.15 -1.65
C LEU A 513 12.96 14.09 -2.43
N ALA A 514 13.68 13.23 -1.70
CA ALA A 514 14.39 12.11 -2.26
C ALA A 514 13.86 10.80 -1.70
N SER A 515 13.81 9.77 -2.54
CA SER A 515 13.66 8.38 -2.13
C SER A 515 14.74 7.55 -2.82
N PRO A 516 15.25 6.48 -2.23
CA PRO A 516 16.15 5.57 -2.91
C PRO A 516 15.33 4.76 -3.94
N GLU A 517 15.36 5.17 -5.19
CA GLU A 517 14.73 4.43 -6.28
C GLU A 517 15.67 3.40 -6.86
N VAL A 518 15.25 2.15 -6.82
CA VAL A 518 16.02 1.00 -7.32
C VAL A 518 15.27 0.40 -8.50
N LYS A 519 15.98 0.21 -9.61
CA LYS A 519 15.47 -0.44 -10.82
C LYS A 519 16.20 -1.75 -11.04
N PHE A 520 15.43 -2.83 -11.22
CA PHE A 520 15.98 -4.13 -11.58
C PHE A 520 16.07 -4.31 -13.09
N MET A 521 17.18 -4.89 -13.54
CA MET A 521 17.29 -5.46 -14.87
C MET A 521 16.96 -6.95 -14.74
N LEU A 522 15.94 -7.41 -15.47
CA LEU A 522 15.51 -8.82 -15.45
C LEU A 522 16.06 -9.56 -16.64
N SER A 523 16.34 -10.86 -16.48
CA SER A 523 16.65 -11.73 -17.61
C SER A 523 15.39 -12.03 -18.43
N ASN A 524 15.48 -12.04 -19.73
CA ASN A 524 14.36 -12.36 -20.63
C ASN A 524 13.87 -13.81 -20.51
N GLU A 525 14.66 -14.73 -19.95
CA GLU A 525 14.34 -16.15 -19.88
C GLU A 525 13.70 -16.58 -18.57
N SER A 526 14.05 -15.92 -17.44
CA SER A 526 13.64 -16.39 -16.11
C SER A 526 12.99 -15.30 -15.25
N ASP A 527 12.86 -14.07 -15.77
CA ASP A 527 12.44 -12.90 -14.98
C ASP A 527 13.24 -12.73 -13.65
N SER A 528 14.46 -13.27 -13.63
CA SER A 528 15.35 -13.16 -12.47
C SER A 528 16.18 -11.89 -12.56
N PRO A 529 16.48 -11.24 -11.41
CA PRO A 529 17.22 -9.99 -11.42
C PRO A 529 18.69 -10.26 -11.83
N THR A 530 19.13 -9.61 -12.91
CA THR A 530 20.48 -9.72 -13.42
C THR A 530 21.38 -8.60 -12.93
N ASP A 531 20.81 -7.41 -12.74
CA ASP A 531 21.51 -6.24 -12.19
C ASP A 531 20.53 -5.30 -11.49
N VAL A 532 21.08 -4.40 -10.67
CA VAL A 532 20.34 -3.41 -9.89
C VAL A 532 21.01 -2.06 -10.08
N GLY A 533 20.26 -1.07 -10.55
CA GLY A 533 20.80 0.27 -10.78
C GLY A 533 19.84 1.37 -10.34
N ALA A 534 20.38 2.57 -10.16
CA ALA A 534 19.57 3.76 -9.91
C ALA A 534 19.03 4.31 -11.23
N TYR A 535 17.79 4.83 -11.22
CA TYR A 535 17.21 5.54 -12.35
C TYR A 535 17.83 6.94 -12.47
N GLN A 536 18.36 7.28 -13.65
CA GLN A 536 18.87 8.63 -13.91
C GLN A 536 17.73 9.53 -14.41
N LEU A 537 17.38 10.52 -13.60
CA LEU A 537 16.43 11.57 -13.97
C LEU A 537 17.15 12.57 -14.88
N VAL A 538 16.50 12.94 -15.99
CA VAL A 538 16.93 14.00 -16.91
C VAL A 538 15.95 15.18 -16.84
N GLU A 539 16.29 16.33 -17.42
CA GLU A 539 15.44 17.53 -17.37
C GLU A 539 14.06 17.30 -18.01
N ALA A 540 13.97 16.46 -19.02
CA ALA A 540 12.70 16.10 -19.64
C ALA A 540 11.68 15.52 -18.63
N ASN A 541 12.13 14.77 -17.61
CA ASN A 541 11.26 14.29 -16.53
C ASN A 541 10.63 15.45 -15.74
N SER A 542 11.47 16.41 -15.33
CA SER A 542 10.99 17.60 -14.61
C SER A 542 10.07 18.47 -15.47
N THR A 543 10.34 18.58 -16.79
CA THR A 543 9.50 19.33 -17.73
C THR A 543 8.08 18.76 -17.74
N VAL A 544 7.93 17.45 -17.95
CA VAL A 544 6.60 16.80 -17.94
C VAL A 544 5.93 16.95 -16.58
N GLU A 545 6.67 16.71 -15.49
CA GLU A 545 6.16 16.85 -14.12
C GLU A 545 5.52 18.22 -13.88
N GLU A 546 6.19 19.32 -14.26
CA GLU A 546 5.67 20.67 -14.01
C GLU A 546 4.34 20.93 -14.73
N PHE A 547 4.16 20.45 -15.97
CA PHE A 547 2.88 20.60 -16.67
C PHE A 547 1.78 19.70 -16.10
N MET A 548 2.12 18.50 -15.63
CA MET A 548 1.16 17.61 -14.94
C MET A 548 0.70 18.25 -13.61
N LEU A 549 1.63 18.82 -12.84
CA LEU A 549 1.32 19.54 -11.61
C LEU A 549 0.44 20.76 -11.89
N LEU A 550 0.78 21.56 -12.89
CA LEU A 550 0.02 22.74 -13.29
C LEU A 550 -1.42 22.39 -13.70
N ALA A 551 -1.59 21.39 -14.56
CA ALA A 551 -2.92 20.94 -14.99
C ALA A 551 -3.75 20.45 -13.80
N ASN A 552 -3.16 19.66 -12.89
CA ASN A 552 -3.84 19.19 -11.67
C ASN A 552 -4.29 20.34 -10.76
N VAL A 553 -3.46 21.37 -10.60
CA VAL A 553 -3.79 22.57 -9.80
C VAL A 553 -4.93 23.37 -10.45
N GLU A 554 -4.85 23.62 -11.76
CA GLU A 554 -5.86 24.43 -12.45
C GLU A 554 -7.21 23.69 -12.53
N VAL A 555 -7.22 22.37 -12.76
CA VAL A 555 -8.43 21.54 -12.65
C VAL A 555 -9.01 21.58 -11.24
N ALA A 556 -8.17 21.47 -10.19
CA ALA A 556 -8.63 21.55 -8.80
C ALA A 556 -9.32 22.89 -8.50
N LYS A 557 -8.70 24.01 -8.90
CA LYS A 557 -9.28 25.38 -8.76
C LYS A 557 -10.63 25.49 -9.48
N PHE A 558 -10.69 25.01 -10.71
CA PHE A 558 -11.90 25.07 -11.53
C PHE A 558 -13.04 24.22 -10.95
N LEU A 559 -12.74 22.97 -10.55
CA LEU A 559 -13.73 22.07 -9.96
C LEU A 559 -14.23 22.58 -8.61
N LEU A 560 -13.33 23.06 -7.76
CA LEU A 560 -13.70 23.60 -6.44
C LEU A 560 -14.63 24.82 -6.57
N LYS A 561 -14.41 25.66 -7.58
CA LYS A 561 -15.30 26.80 -7.89
C LYS A 561 -16.67 26.34 -8.38
N LYS A 562 -16.74 25.27 -9.16
CA LYS A 562 -18.00 24.75 -9.76
C LYS A 562 -18.76 23.81 -8.83
N TYR A 563 -18.05 22.95 -8.10
CA TYR A 563 -18.58 21.92 -7.21
C TYR A 563 -17.89 21.93 -5.85
N PRO A 564 -18.09 22.97 -5.03
CA PRO A 564 -17.35 23.15 -3.77
C PRO A 564 -17.57 22.06 -2.74
N ALA A 565 -18.65 21.24 -2.90
CA ALA A 565 -18.98 20.15 -1.97
C ALA A 565 -18.72 18.73 -2.52
N LEU A 566 -18.29 18.60 -3.78
CA LEU A 566 -18.19 17.30 -4.46
C LEU A 566 -16.80 17.04 -5.07
N THR A 567 -15.86 17.97 -4.90
CA THR A 567 -14.54 17.84 -5.49
C THR A 567 -13.66 16.90 -4.66
N ILE A 568 -13.09 15.87 -5.30
CA ILE A 568 -12.05 15.07 -4.69
C ILE A 568 -10.74 15.85 -4.78
N LEU A 569 -10.14 16.12 -3.62
CA LEU A 569 -8.87 16.81 -3.47
C LEU A 569 -7.83 15.87 -2.84
N ARG A 570 -6.57 16.27 -2.95
CA ARG A 570 -5.45 15.57 -2.32
C ARG A 570 -4.72 16.52 -1.38
N HIS A 571 -4.79 16.23 -0.11
CA HIS A 571 -4.17 17.00 0.97
C HIS A 571 -2.87 16.34 1.41
N HIS A 572 -1.84 17.15 1.62
CA HIS A 572 -0.59 16.75 2.27
C HIS A 572 -0.37 17.69 3.45
N PRO A 573 -0.55 17.23 4.71
CA PRO A 573 -0.47 18.08 5.87
C PRO A 573 0.96 18.58 6.11
N ALA A 574 1.08 19.74 6.70
CA ALA A 574 2.34 20.19 7.27
C ALA A 574 2.75 19.22 8.39
N PRO A 575 3.98 18.72 8.41
CA PRO A 575 4.45 17.85 9.48
C PRO A 575 4.65 18.67 10.78
N PRO A 576 4.30 18.09 11.94
CA PRO A 576 4.58 18.74 13.23
C PRO A 576 6.08 18.96 13.43
N PRO A 577 6.52 20.10 13.99
CA PRO A 577 7.95 20.42 14.21
C PRO A 577 8.68 19.35 15.01
N GLU A 578 8.02 18.69 15.95
CA GLU A 578 8.58 17.66 16.84
C GLU A 578 9.11 16.46 16.06
N ARG A 579 8.58 16.20 14.87
CA ARG A 579 9.08 15.11 14.02
C ARG A 579 10.45 15.37 13.43
N PHE A 580 10.87 16.61 13.41
CA PHE A 580 12.17 17.01 12.87
C PHE A 580 13.26 17.14 13.95
N GLU A 581 12.94 17.04 15.23
CA GLU A 581 13.91 17.27 16.32
C GLU A 581 15.18 16.43 16.17
N ARG A 582 15.01 15.12 15.93
CA ARG A 582 16.13 14.22 15.70
C ARG A 582 16.92 14.62 14.44
N LEU A 583 16.27 14.93 13.34
CA LEU A 583 16.92 15.34 12.09
C LEU A 583 17.65 16.68 12.27
N ARG A 584 17.07 17.61 13.02
CA ARG A 584 17.73 18.89 13.38
C ARG A 584 19.01 18.65 14.15
N ALA A 585 18.96 17.80 15.19
CA ALA A 585 20.15 17.43 15.95
C ALA A 585 21.22 16.78 15.07
N MET A 586 20.83 15.85 14.19
CA MET A 586 21.73 15.18 13.25
C MET A 586 22.42 16.17 12.30
N LEU A 587 21.69 17.13 11.72
CA LEU A 587 22.25 18.13 10.81
C LEU A 587 23.11 19.16 11.56
N ALA A 588 22.70 19.58 12.77
CA ALA A 588 23.45 20.48 13.63
C ALA A 588 24.84 19.90 14.02
N ALA A 589 24.93 18.60 14.27
CA ALA A 589 26.20 17.91 14.51
C ALA A 589 27.18 17.99 13.31
N HIS A 590 26.64 18.27 12.12
CA HIS A 590 27.42 18.51 10.90
C HIS A 590 27.55 19.99 10.51
N GLY A 591 27.09 20.92 11.38
CA GLY A 591 27.18 22.37 11.17
C GLY A 591 26.09 22.96 10.30
N PHE A 592 24.95 22.25 10.10
CA PHE A 592 23.81 22.75 9.32
C PHE A 592 22.60 22.98 10.23
N ASP A 593 21.97 24.14 10.10
CA ASP A 593 20.70 24.43 10.78
C ASP A 593 19.52 24.04 9.89
N LEU A 594 18.45 23.48 10.49
CA LEU A 594 17.24 23.08 9.80
C LEU A 594 16.05 23.89 10.34
N ASP A 595 15.61 24.89 9.58
CA ASP A 595 14.42 25.67 9.88
C ASP A 595 13.19 24.99 9.30
N VAL A 596 12.25 24.59 10.16
CA VAL A 596 11.02 23.85 9.83
C VAL A 596 9.76 24.69 9.99
N ALA A 597 9.88 26.01 10.18
CA ALA A 597 8.75 26.90 10.42
C ALA A 597 7.77 26.92 9.23
N THR A 598 8.29 26.89 8.00
CA THR A 598 7.50 26.83 6.76
C THR A 598 8.10 25.84 5.78
N SER A 599 7.34 25.46 4.74
CA SER A 599 7.90 24.64 3.65
C SER A 599 9.05 25.36 2.92
N LYS A 600 9.00 26.70 2.83
CA LYS A 600 10.04 27.49 2.19
C LYS A 600 11.33 27.49 2.99
N THR A 601 11.26 27.77 4.31
CA THR A 601 12.46 27.75 5.17
C THR A 601 13.08 26.37 5.25
N LEU A 602 12.24 25.31 5.26
CA LEU A 602 12.71 23.91 5.19
C LEU A 602 13.41 23.61 3.86
N ALA A 603 12.84 24.05 2.72
CA ALA A 603 13.45 23.88 1.40
C ALA A 603 14.83 24.56 1.34
N ASP A 604 14.90 25.84 1.79
CA ASP A 604 16.15 26.63 1.78
C ASP A 604 17.22 26.01 2.68
N SER A 605 16.84 25.51 3.87
CA SER A 605 17.76 24.82 4.78
C SER A 605 18.31 23.54 4.17
N LEU A 606 17.45 22.76 3.48
CA LEU A 606 17.88 21.54 2.78
C LEU A 606 18.77 21.85 1.57
N ASP A 607 18.51 22.93 0.84
CA ASP A 607 19.36 23.36 -0.28
C ASP A 607 20.74 23.81 0.20
N ALA A 608 20.83 24.41 1.38
CA ALA A 608 22.06 24.83 2.03
C ALA A 608 22.86 23.63 2.62
N ALA A 609 22.22 22.54 2.99
CA ALA A 609 22.85 21.39 3.64
C ALA A 609 23.63 20.52 2.63
N THR A 610 24.72 21.04 2.11
CA THR A 610 25.59 20.38 1.12
C THR A 610 27.03 20.30 1.62
N LYS A 611 27.71 19.16 1.34
CA LYS A 611 29.14 18.99 1.61
C LYS A 611 29.87 18.79 0.28
N PRO A 612 30.92 19.59 -0.01
CA PRO A 612 31.66 19.48 -1.29
C PRO A 612 32.34 18.13 -1.49
N ASP A 613 32.74 17.47 -0.40
CA ASP A 613 33.43 16.18 -0.34
C ASP A 613 32.48 14.98 -0.23
N ASP A 614 31.16 15.23 -0.06
CA ASP A 614 30.16 14.18 0.06
C ASP A 614 28.89 14.49 -0.73
N ALA A 615 28.86 14.09 -2.00
CA ALA A 615 27.73 14.31 -2.90
C ALA A 615 26.43 13.61 -2.42
N TYR A 616 26.50 12.60 -1.56
CA TYR A 616 25.33 11.87 -1.07
C TYR A 616 24.72 12.49 0.20
N PHE A 617 25.45 13.36 0.92
CA PHE A 617 25.00 13.95 2.18
C PHE A 617 23.64 14.67 2.05
N ASN A 618 23.47 15.53 1.06
CA ASN A 618 22.23 16.25 0.82
C ASN A 618 21.08 15.31 0.46
N GLN A 619 21.34 14.30 -0.36
CA GLN A 619 20.33 13.30 -0.72
C GLN A 619 19.86 12.54 0.53
N LEU A 620 20.76 12.18 1.44
CA LEU A 620 20.43 11.50 2.69
C LEU A 620 19.58 12.38 3.61
N ALA A 621 19.93 13.67 3.75
CA ALA A 621 19.14 14.65 4.49
C ALA A 621 17.70 14.73 3.95
N ARG A 622 17.51 14.74 2.62
CA ARG A 622 16.19 14.76 1.97
C ARG A 622 15.43 13.45 2.15
N ILE A 623 16.09 12.29 2.13
CA ILE A 623 15.49 10.99 2.43
C ILE A 623 14.93 11.00 3.87
N LEU A 624 15.73 11.46 4.84
CA LEU A 624 15.30 11.53 6.24
C LEU A 624 14.18 12.56 6.45
N THR A 625 14.23 13.69 5.75
CA THR A 625 13.14 14.67 5.73
C THR A 625 11.83 14.05 5.25
N THR A 626 11.87 13.21 4.20
CA THR A 626 10.67 12.52 3.69
C THR A 626 10.01 11.64 4.77
N ARG A 627 10.80 11.06 5.69
CA ARG A 627 10.29 10.23 6.81
C ARG A 627 9.59 11.05 7.90
N CYS A 628 9.92 12.33 8.01
CA CYS A 628 9.23 13.23 8.94
C CYS A 628 7.83 13.61 8.47
N MET A 629 7.49 13.32 7.20
CA MET A 629 6.23 13.73 6.58
C MET A 629 5.17 12.66 6.65
N ALA A 630 3.91 13.09 6.71
CA ALA A 630 2.77 12.21 6.57
C ALA A 630 2.45 11.98 5.07
N PRO A 631 1.88 10.83 4.68
CA PRO A 631 1.48 10.61 3.30
C PRO A 631 0.29 11.50 2.92
N ALA A 632 0.27 11.98 1.66
CA ALA A 632 -0.88 12.69 1.13
C ALA A 632 -2.10 11.77 1.02
N LYS A 633 -3.31 12.31 1.29
CA LYS A 633 -4.57 11.56 1.30
C LYS A 633 -5.62 12.23 0.43
N TYR A 634 -6.48 11.41 -0.20
CA TYR A 634 -7.69 11.90 -0.85
C TYR A 634 -8.78 12.18 0.17
N PHE A 635 -9.54 13.23 -0.06
CA PHE A 635 -10.72 13.59 0.71
C PHE A 635 -11.73 14.32 -0.18
N CYS A 636 -12.98 14.39 0.24
CA CYS A 636 -14.02 15.15 -0.43
C CYS A 636 -14.06 16.58 0.14
N SER A 637 -14.09 17.59 -0.73
CA SER A 637 -14.19 18.99 -0.30
C SER A 637 -15.45 19.23 0.54
N ASN A 638 -15.37 20.21 1.47
CA ASN A 638 -16.47 20.55 2.38
C ASN A 638 -16.99 19.38 3.24
N ASP A 639 -16.13 18.40 3.55
CA ASP A 639 -16.42 17.44 4.62
C ASP A 639 -16.33 18.14 5.98
N LYS A 640 -17.10 17.70 6.99
CA LYS A 640 -17.11 18.36 8.32
C LYS A 640 -15.75 18.30 8.99
N ASP A 641 -15.02 17.23 8.71
CA ASP A 641 -13.67 16.99 9.18
C ASP A 641 -12.62 17.23 8.07
N ALA A 642 -12.99 18.03 7.04
CA ALA A 642 -12.07 18.32 5.94
C ALA A 642 -10.84 19.08 6.45
N PRO A 643 -9.63 18.60 6.15
CA PRO A 643 -8.40 19.34 6.45
C PRO A 643 -8.32 20.60 5.59
N ASP A 644 -7.35 21.46 5.88
CA ASP A 644 -6.95 22.50 4.94
C ASP A 644 -6.65 21.89 3.57
N TYR A 645 -6.99 22.61 2.49
CA TYR A 645 -6.84 22.09 1.12
C TYR A 645 -5.40 22.08 0.63
N VAL A 646 -4.47 22.57 1.43
CA VAL A 646 -3.05 22.75 1.08
C VAL A 646 -2.34 21.41 0.86
N HIS A 647 -1.51 21.36 -0.17
CA HIS A 647 -0.56 20.28 -0.38
C HIS A 647 0.86 20.77 -0.02
N TYR A 648 1.29 20.54 1.24
CA TYR A 648 2.52 21.08 1.81
C TYR A 648 3.75 20.84 0.93
N GLY A 649 4.02 19.60 0.54
CA GLY A 649 5.23 19.24 -0.23
C GLY A 649 5.29 19.84 -1.64
N LEU A 650 4.14 20.21 -2.23
CA LEU A 650 4.06 20.86 -3.54
C LEU A 650 3.96 22.38 -3.46
N ALA A 651 3.82 22.93 -2.26
CA ALA A 651 3.49 24.36 -2.03
C ALA A 651 2.23 24.80 -2.81
N ALA A 652 1.24 23.90 -2.95
CA ALA A 652 0.01 24.16 -3.69
C ALA A 652 -1.15 24.41 -2.73
N ALA A 653 -1.86 25.52 -2.91
CA ALA A 653 -3.03 25.86 -2.08
C ALA A 653 -4.19 24.87 -2.26
N VAL A 654 -4.29 24.26 -3.43
CA VAL A 654 -5.28 23.23 -3.75
C VAL A 654 -4.69 22.28 -4.79
N TYR A 655 -4.99 20.98 -4.67
CA TYR A 655 -4.47 19.97 -5.57
C TYR A 655 -5.46 18.81 -5.74
N THR A 656 -5.58 18.33 -6.96
CA THR A 656 -6.31 17.09 -7.28
C THR A 656 -5.49 16.25 -8.26
N HIS A 657 -5.96 15.06 -8.57
CA HIS A 657 -5.43 14.26 -9.65
C HIS A 657 -6.39 14.25 -10.84
N PHE A 658 -5.87 14.59 -12.01
CA PHE A 658 -6.57 14.64 -13.30
C PHE A 658 -5.78 13.93 -14.41
N THR A 659 -4.46 13.85 -14.28
CA THR A 659 -3.52 13.57 -15.34
C THR A 659 -3.22 12.08 -15.59
N SER A 660 -3.86 11.14 -14.86
CA SER A 660 -3.59 9.70 -15.07
C SER A 660 -4.82 8.81 -14.84
N PRO A 661 -5.92 8.97 -15.60
CA PRO A 661 -7.17 8.24 -15.43
C PRO A 661 -7.09 6.76 -15.85
N ILE A 662 -6.10 6.35 -16.63
CA ILE A 662 -5.87 4.94 -16.99
C ILE A 662 -5.52 4.12 -15.74
N ARG A 663 -4.82 4.72 -14.77
CA ARG A 663 -4.25 4.02 -13.62
C ARG A 663 -4.70 4.55 -12.25
N ARG A 664 -5.50 5.61 -12.16
CA ARG A 664 -6.04 6.15 -10.90
C ARG A 664 -7.53 6.47 -11.03
N TYR A 665 -8.34 5.88 -10.17
CA TYR A 665 -9.79 6.12 -10.20
C TYR A 665 -10.18 7.53 -9.72
N ALA A 666 -9.37 8.19 -8.89
CA ALA A 666 -9.59 9.60 -8.52
C ALA A 666 -9.68 10.50 -9.74
N ASP A 667 -8.82 10.28 -10.73
CA ASP A 667 -8.78 11.02 -12.00
C ASP A 667 -10.05 10.76 -12.83
N VAL A 668 -10.56 9.55 -12.84
CA VAL A 668 -11.84 9.21 -13.51
C VAL A 668 -12.99 10.02 -12.92
N VAL A 669 -13.05 10.15 -11.58
CA VAL A 669 -14.07 10.98 -10.91
C VAL A 669 -13.88 12.45 -11.25
N ALA A 670 -12.63 12.96 -11.24
CA ALA A 670 -12.32 14.34 -11.61
C ALA A 670 -12.72 14.64 -13.07
N HIS A 671 -12.46 13.72 -14.01
CA HIS A 671 -12.86 13.85 -15.41
C HIS A 671 -14.38 13.94 -15.58
N ARG A 672 -15.16 13.17 -14.81
CA ARG A 672 -16.63 13.24 -14.84
C ARG A 672 -17.17 14.57 -14.34
N LEU A 673 -16.63 15.04 -13.21
CA LEU A 673 -16.99 16.36 -12.67
C LEU A 673 -16.60 17.47 -13.66
N LEU A 674 -15.42 17.38 -14.27
CA LEU A 674 -14.96 18.37 -15.23
C LEU A 674 -15.80 18.37 -16.50
N ALA A 675 -16.18 17.21 -17.02
CA ALA A 675 -17.07 17.09 -18.19
C ALA A 675 -18.45 17.74 -17.94
N ALA A 676 -18.97 17.58 -16.73
CA ALA A 676 -20.21 18.25 -16.33
C ALA A 676 -20.02 19.76 -16.12
N ALA A 677 -18.89 20.17 -15.56
CA ALA A 677 -18.56 21.58 -15.31
C ALA A 677 -18.40 22.40 -16.58
N VAL A 678 -17.88 21.79 -17.66
CA VAL A 678 -17.74 22.41 -18.99
C VAL A 678 -18.97 22.22 -19.88
N GLY A 679 -20.03 21.56 -19.38
CA GLY A 679 -21.29 21.36 -20.12
C GLY A 679 -21.25 20.30 -21.22
N PHE A 680 -20.22 19.45 -21.26
CA PHE A 680 -20.12 18.38 -22.25
C PHE A 680 -21.07 17.21 -21.97
N SER A 681 -21.28 16.88 -20.70
CA SER A 681 -22.19 15.83 -20.25
C SER A 681 -22.90 16.24 -18.95
N PRO A 682 -24.07 15.67 -18.64
CA PRO A 682 -24.72 15.91 -17.36
C PRO A 682 -23.88 15.35 -16.19
N LEU A 683 -24.07 15.91 -15.00
CA LEU A 683 -23.49 15.36 -13.78
C LEU A 683 -23.98 13.90 -13.58
N PRO A 684 -23.09 12.93 -13.30
CA PRO A 684 -23.50 11.56 -13.05
C PRO A 684 -24.59 11.48 -11.98
N PRO A 685 -25.64 10.65 -12.16
CA PRO A 685 -26.78 10.58 -11.23
C PRO A 685 -26.37 10.30 -9.78
N ALA A 686 -25.33 9.49 -9.57
CA ALA A 686 -24.81 9.22 -8.24
C ALA A 686 -24.22 10.46 -7.54
N LEU A 687 -23.68 11.42 -8.30
CA LEU A 687 -23.10 12.67 -7.78
C LEU A 687 -24.14 13.80 -7.65
N GLY A 688 -25.31 13.66 -8.28
CA GLY A 688 -26.42 14.62 -8.19
C GLY A 688 -27.41 14.36 -7.04
N ARG A 689 -27.23 13.29 -6.27
CA ARG A 689 -28.13 12.90 -5.16
C ARG A 689 -27.72 13.56 -3.85
N GLY A 690 -28.65 13.63 -2.88
CA GLY A 690 -28.36 14.16 -1.54
C GLY A 690 -27.37 13.34 -0.72
N ASP A 691 -27.14 12.07 -1.08
CA ASP A 691 -26.17 11.15 -0.48
C ASP A 691 -24.83 11.08 -1.23
N ALA A 692 -24.62 11.91 -2.23
CA ALA A 692 -23.39 11.93 -3.04
C ALA A 692 -22.11 12.17 -2.20
N LYS A 693 -22.19 13.02 -1.19
CA LYS A 693 -21.06 13.36 -0.34
C LYS A 693 -20.59 12.17 0.52
N PRO A 694 -21.43 11.45 1.28
CA PRO A 694 -21.03 10.24 1.98
C PRO A 694 -20.48 9.16 1.04
N GLU A 695 -21.01 9.07 -0.19
CA GLU A 695 -20.49 8.13 -1.19
C GLU A 695 -19.08 8.51 -1.65
N LEU A 696 -18.83 9.78 -1.97
CA LEU A 696 -17.49 10.26 -2.30
C LEU A 696 -16.50 10.09 -1.15
N ALA A 697 -16.92 10.29 0.09
CA ALA A 697 -16.07 10.03 1.26
C ALA A 697 -15.69 8.54 1.35
N ARG A 698 -16.63 7.61 1.07
CA ARG A 698 -16.33 6.17 0.97
C ARG A 698 -15.38 5.85 -0.18
N VAL A 699 -15.55 6.49 -1.33
CA VAL A 699 -14.63 6.37 -2.46
C VAL A 699 -13.23 6.85 -2.04
N CYS A 700 -13.08 8.01 -1.42
CA CYS A 700 -11.80 8.53 -0.94
C CYS A 700 -11.12 7.58 0.05
N ALA A 701 -11.87 7.03 1.01
CA ALA A 701 -11.34 6.05 1.97
C ALA A 701 -10.81 4.79 1.27
N ASN A 702 -11.57 4.25 0.29
CA ASN A 702 -11.10 3.12 -0.51
C ASN A 702 -9.85 3.47 -1.33
N LEU A 703 -9.82 4.63 -2.00
CA LEU A 703 -8.67 5.09 -2.78
C LEU A 703 -7.41 5.21 -1.93
N ASN A 704 -7.53 5.78 -0.72
CA ASN A 704 -6.40 5.89 0.21
C ASN A 704 -5.87 4.51 0.61
N ARG A 705 -6.77 3.56 0.93
CA ARG A 705 -6.39 2.18 1.25
C ARG A 705 -5.72 1.49 0.06
N ARG A 706 -6.32 1.55 -1.14
CA ARG A 706 -5.80 0.88 -2.35
C ARG A 706 -4.46 1.47 -2.81
N ASN A 707 -4.32 2.79 -2.75
CA ASN A 707 -3.06 3.46 -3.08
C ASN A 707 -1.93 3.02 -2.14
N ARG A 708 -2.20 3.02 -0.82
CA ARG A 708 -1.26 2.52 0.16
C ARG A 708 -0.88 1.06 -0.09
N ASN A 709 -1.87 0.17 -0.26
CA ASN A 709 -1.62 -1.25 -0.49
C ASN A 709 -0.81 -1.47 -1.77
N ALA A 710 -1.09 -0.73 -2.84
CA ALA A 710 -0.32 -0.79 -4.08
C ALA A 710 1.14 -0.33 -3.89
N GLN A 711 1.37 0.74 -3.12
CA GLN A 711 2.73 1.20 -2.79
C GLN A 711 3.50 0.17 -1.94
N VAL A 712 2.84 -0.43 -0.94
CA VAL A 712 3.46 -1.48 -0.13
C VAL A 712 3.75 -2.71 -0.99
N ALA A 713 2.81 -3.14 -1.86
CA ALA A 713 3.01 -4.27 -2.77
C ALA A 713 4.20 -4.06 -3.71
N SER A 714 4.35 -2.85 -4.25
CA SER A 714 5.51 -2.49 -5.08
C SER A 714 6.82 -2.63 -4.30
N ARG A 715 6.87 -2.13 -3.05
CA ARG A 715 8.05 -2.22 -2.18
C ARG A 715 8.38 -3.66 -1.78
N GLU A 716 7.37 -4.44 -1.39
CA GLU A 716 7.56 -5.85 -1.05
C GLU A 716 8.01 -6.68 -2.27
N SER A 717 7.52 -6.34 -3.47
CA SER A 717 8.03 -6.92 -4.71
C SER A 717 9.51 -6.58 -4.93
N ILE A 718 9.91 -5.32 -4.72
CA ILE A 718 11.32 -4.91 -4.78
C ILE A 718 12.15 -5.67 -3.73
N ALA A 719 11.65 -5.81 -2.49
CA ALA A 719 12.31 -6.56 -1.42
C ALA A 719 12.51 -8.04 -1.79
N LEU A 720 11.49 -8.67 -2.37
CA LEU A 720 11.56 -10.05 -2.86
C LEU A 720 12.66 -10.20 -3.93
N TYR A 721 12.68 -9.34 -4.93
CA TYR A 721 13.67 -9.38 -6.00
C TYR A 721 15.08 -9.03 -5.53
N THR A 722 15.22 -8.11 -4.59
CA THR A 722 16.48 -7.81 -3.91
C THR A 722 17.04 -9.04 -3.20
N ARG A 723 16.18 -9.78 -2.48
CA ARG A 723 16.57 -11.02 -1.80
C ARG A 723 16.97 -12.10 -2.80
N LEU A 724 16.24 -12.28 -3.89
CA LEU A 724 16.61 -13.21 -4.95
C LEU A 724 17.98 -12.87 -5.56
N PHE A 725 18.24 -11.59 -5.81
CA PHE A 725 19.52 -11.12 -6.33
C PHE A 725 20.70 -11.48 -5.41
N PHE A 726 20.58 -11.16 -4.10
CA PHE A 726 21.69 -11.43 -3.16
C PHE A 726 21.82 -12.90 -2.76
N LYS A 727 20.80 -13.71 -2.95
CA LYS A 727 20.89 -15.17 -2.77
C LYS A 727 21.91 -15.77 -3.73
N ASP A 728 21.91 -15.29 -4.97
CA ASP A 728 22.79 -15.80 -6.02
C ASP A 728 24.09 -14.98 -6.15
N LYS A 729 24.08 -13.70 -5.73
CA LYS A 729 25.19 -12.76 -5.91
C LYS A 729 25.47 -11.97 -4.64
N PRO A 730 26.06 -12.60 -3.60
CA PRO A 730 26.49 -11.87 -2.41
C PRO A 730 27.49 -10.77 -2.78
N GLN A 731 27.42 -9.63 -2.10
CA GLN A 731 28.26 -8.47 -2.35
C GLN A 731 29.16 -8.19 -1.13
N ALA A 732 30.40 -7.85 -1.39
CA ALA A 732 31.36 -7.52 -0.35
C ALA A 732 31.81 -6.06 -0.47
N LYS A 733 32.12 -5.43 0.67
CA LYS A 733 32.64 -4.07 0.77
C LYS A 733 31.82 -3.03 0.02
N VAL A 734 30.53 -3.09 0.21
CA VAL A 734 29.58 -2.12 -0.39
C VAL A 734 29.53 -0.88 0.49
N ALA A 735 29.61 0.30 -0.12
CA ALA A 735 29.46 1.57 0.60
C ALA A 735 28.03 1.72 1.17
N ALA A 736 27.96 2.03 2.45
CA ALA A 736 26.72 2.33 3.17
C ALA A 736 26.86 3.63 3.96
N ARG A 737 25.73 4.16 4.43
CA ARG A 737 25.65 5.40 5.22
C ARG A 737 24.95 5.15 6.53
N VAL A 738 25.49 5.67 7.61
CA VAL A 738 24.90 5.59 8.95
C VAL A 738 23.67 6.46 9.05
N LEU A 739 22.53 5.87 9.45
CA LEU A 739 21.27 6.55 9.66
C LEU A 739 20.99 6.85 11.14
N SER A 740 21.34 5.91 12.00
CA SER A 740 21.18 6.05 13.44
C SER A 740 22.22 5.21 14.17
N LEU A 741 22.54 5.62 15.36
CA LEU A 741 23.51 4.99 16.23
C LEU A 741 22.86 4.65 17.57
N SER A 742 23.25 3.54 18.15
CA SER A 742 23.09 3.22 19.55
C SER A 742 24.20 2.25 19.95
N PRO A 743 24.56 2.13 21.23
CA PRO A 743 25.67 1.27 21.65
C PRO A 743 25.56 -0.18 21.17
N ARG A 744 24.34 -0.72 21.00
CA ARG A 744 24.11 -2.09 20.54
C ARG A 744 24.00 -2.24 19.04
N LYS A 745 23.57 -1.18 18.33
CA LYS A 745 23.22 -1.29 16.90
C LYS A 745 23.48 -0.01 16.12
N ILE A 746 23.75 -0.18 14.86
CA ILE A 746 23.87 0.88 13.87
C ILE A 746 22.82 0.62 12.78
N ASP A 747 21.97 1.57 12.48
CA ASP A 747 21.12 1.49 11.30
C ASP A 747 21.84 2.16 10.14
N VAL A 748 21.91 1.47 9.01
CA VAL A 748 22.59 1.93 7.80
C VAL A 748 21.69 1.90 6.57
N LEU A 749 21.96 2.80 5.63
CA LEU A 749 21.40 2.77 4.28
C LEU A 749 22.51 2.38 3.30
N VAL A 750 22.24 1.42 2.43
CA VAL A 750 23.09 1.06 1.28
C VAL A 750 22.51 1.74 0.03
N PRO A 751 23.07 2.88 -0.41
CA PRO A 751 22.45 3.72 -1.45
C PRO A 751 22.24 3.00 -2.78
N ARG A 752 23.24 2.21 -3.19
CA ARG A 752 23.21 1.48 -4.47
C ARG A 752 22.01 0.56 -4.63
N TYR A 753 21.55 -0.02 -3.51
CA TYR A 753 20.49 -1.03 -3.50
C TYR A 753 19.21 -0.54 -2.81
N GLY A 754 19.22 0.68 -2.25
CA GLY A 754 18.10 1.20 -1.49
C GLY A 754 17.74 0.35 -0.27
N ILE A 755 18.72 -0.35 0.32
CA ILE A 755 18.53 -1.25 1.45
C ILE A 755 18.86 -0.52 2.74
N GLU A 756 17.97 -0.65 3.73
CA GLU A 756 18.27 -0.32 5.11
C GLU A 756 18.50 -1.58 5.91
N ALA A 757 19.45 -1.53 6.80
CA ALA A 757 19.78 -2.64 7.66
C ALA A 757 20.21 -2.18 9.05
N THR A 758 19.87 -2.99 10.04
CA THR A 758 20.39 -2.85 11.40
C THR A 758 21.59 -3.76 11.56
N LEU A 759 22.75 -3.16 11.86
CA LEU A 759 23.98 -3.86 12.17
C LEU A 759 24.11 -3.97 13.68
N TYR A 760 24.19 -5.18 14.21
CA TYR A 760 24.40 -5.39 15.65
C TYR A 760 25.89 -5.38 15.96
N LEU A 761 26.30 -4.44 16.82
CA LEU A 761 27.70 -4.32 17.27
C LEU A 761 28.05 -5.37 18.29
N ALA A 762 27.11 -5.79 19.13
CA ALA A 762 27.35 -6.76 20.19
C ALA A 762 26.42 -7.98 20.06
N PRO A 763 26.92 -9.20 20.39
CA PRO A 763 26.08 -10.36 20.58
C PRO A 763 25.02 -10.12 21.67
N LYS A 764 23.84 -10.73 21.54
CA LYS A 764 22.73 -10.60 22.50
C LYS A 764 23.11 -11.01 23.93
N ALA A 765 24.07 -11.93 24.06
CA ALA A 765 24.54 -12.43 25.36
C ALA A 765 25.40 -11.41 26.14
N VAL A 766 25.82 -10.32 25.49
CA VAL A 766 26.62 -9.25 26.15
C VAL A 766 25.65 -8.38 26.93
N ASP A 767 25.87 -8.23 28.24
CA ASP A 767 25.08 -7.33 29.08
C ASP A 767 25.46 -5.85 28.84
N ASP A 768 24.62 -4.93 29.31
CA ASP A 768 24.81 -3.50 29.07
C ASP A 768 26.10 -2.97 29.76
N ALA A 769 26.46 -3.51 30.91
CA ALA A 769 27.65 -3.09 31.62
C ALA A 769 28.96 -3.53 30.91
N ALA A 770 28.94 -4.68 30.23
CA ALA A 770 30.06 -5.12 29.38
C ALA A 770 30.10 -4.32 28.06
N LEU A 771 28.93 -3.99 27.52
CA LEU A 771 28.80 -3.19 26.31
C LEU A 771 29.38 -1.77 26.48
N GLU A 772 28.98 -1.06 27.54
CA GLU A 772 29.45 0.30 27.86
C GLU A 772 31.00 0.40 28.05
N LYS A 773 31.64 -0.70 28.43
CA LYS A 773 33.11 -0.75 28.56
C LYS A 773 33.80 -0.75 27.18
N VAL A 774 33.14 -1.27 26.15
CA VAL A 774 33.72 -1.49 24.82
C VAL A 774 33.22 -0.44 23.84
N VAL A 775 31.93 -0.10 23.88
CA VAL A 775 31.32 0.89 22.99
C VAL A 775 30.81 2.07 23.84
N ARG A 776 31.27 3.28 23.55
CA ARG A 776 30.89 4.49 24.25
C ARG A 776 30.04 5.37 23.35
N ALA A 777 28.93 5.89 23.87
CA ALA A 777 28.24 7.02 23.28
C ALA A 777 29.11 8.26 23.52
N ASP A 778 29.45 9.00 22.48
CA ASP A 778 30.35 10.15 22.52
C ASP A 778 29.60 11.47 22.75
N ASP A 779 28.24 11.41 22.71
CA ASP A 779 27.38 12.53 23.04
C ASP A 779 26.05 12.07 23.67
N ALA A 780 25.33 13.04 24.27
CA ALA A 780 24.05 12.79 24.96
C ALA A 780 22.88 12.40 24.02
N ASP A 781 23.05 12.59 22.72
CA ASP A 781 21.97 12.43 21.72
C ASP A 781 22.11 11.16 20.85
N ASP A 782 23.03 10.25 21.19
CA ASP A 782 23.35 9.03 20.39
C ASP A 782 23.70 9.35 18.92
N LEU A 783 24.39 10.44 18.65
CA LEU A 783 24.80 10.87 17.31
C LEU A 783 26.22 10.43 16.96
N ALA A 784 27.01 10.02 17.96
CA ALA A 784 28.34 9.50 17.78
C ALA A 784 28.60 8.29 18.69
N LEU A 785 29.36 7.32 18.18
CA LEU A 785 29.86 6.16 18.93
C LEU A 785 31.37 6.05 18.79
N ALA A 786 32.03 5.63 19.85
CA ALA A 786 33.48 5.34 19.83
C ALA A 786 33.78 3.95 20.40
N TRP A 787 34.70 3.23 19.77
CA TRP A 787 35.22 1.95 20.24
C TRP A 787 36.67 1.74 19.79
N THR A 788 37.28 0.69 20.27
CA THR A 788 38.59 0.23 19.77
C THR A 788 38.35 -0.99 18.89
N ASP A 789 38.88 -0.98 17.68
CA ASP A 789 38.79 -2.10 16.77
C ASP A 789 39.71 -3.27 17.22
N PRO A 790 39.57 -4.49 16.67
CA PRO A 790 40.39 -5.64 17.00
C PRO A 790 41.88 -5.44 16.70
N GLY A 791 42.23 -4.46 15.87
CA GLY A 791 43.60 -4.07 15.55
C GLY A 791 44.20 -3.05 16.53
N GLY A 792 43.43 -2.56 17.51
CA GLY A 792 43.84 -1.55 18.50
C GLY A 792 43.64 -0.10 18.02
N ALA A 793 43.05 0.14 16.86
CA ALA A 793 42.79 1.48 16.38
C ALA A 793 41.49 2.06 17.00
N ALA A 794 41.54 3.34 17.39
CA ALA A 794 40.34 4.05 17.87
C ALA A 794 39.42 4.35 16.70
N VAL A 795 38.16 3.94 16.80
CA VAL A 795 37.07 4.22 15.84
C VAL A 795 36.18 5.26 16.48
N ALA A 796 35.85 6.30 15.71
CA ALA A 796 34.77 7.25 16.01
C ALA A 796 33.83 7.28 14.82
N LEU A 797 32.58 6.99 15.04
CA LEU A 797 31.56 6.90 14.00
C LEU A 797 30.41 7.85 14.32
N ARG A 798 30.01 8.65 13.37
CA ARG A 798 28.89 9.60 13.47
C ARG A 798 27.76 9.26 12.52
N VAL A 799 26.59 9.78 12.79
CA VAL A 799 25.46 9.75 11.84
C VAL A 799 25.90 10.40 10.52
N PHE A 800 25.47 9.86 9.40
CA PHE A 800 25.84 10.18 8.01
C PHE A 800 27.21 9.71 7.55
N ASP A 801 28.09 9.22 8.42
CA ASP A 801 29.38 8.70 8.01
C ASP A 801 29.24 7.53 7.03
N ALA A 802 30.27 7.40 6.17
CA ALA A 802 30.39 6.29 5.26
C ALA A 802 30.97 5.07 5.98
N VAL A 803 30.40 3.91 5.72
CA VAL A 803 30.90 2.61 6.20
C VAL A 803 30.89 1.61 5.05
N GLU A 804 31.67 0.54 5.16
CA GLU A 804 31.65 -0.57 4.23
C GLU A 804 30.94 -1.78 4.88
N VAL A 805 30.08 -2.43 4.10
CA VAL A 805 29.29 -3.58 4.55
C VAL A 805 29.34 -4.74 3.56
N ASP A 806 29.23 -5.95 4.07
CA ASP A 806 28.97 -7.15 3.27
C ASP A 806 27.47 -7.44 3.26
N ILE A 807 26.93 -7.84 2.10
CA ILE A 807 25.51 -8.14 1.90
C ILE A 807 25.36 -9.54 1.36
N PHE A 808 24.55 -10.36 2.01
CA PHE A 808 24.25 -11.73 1.60
C PHE A 808 22.91 -12.19 2.16
N VAL A 809 22.40 -13.34 1.69
CA VAL A 809 21.22 -13.98 2.24
C VAL A 809 21.64 -15.09 3.18
N ALA A 810 21.31 -14.96 4.46
CA ALA A 810 21.50 -16.01 5.44
C ALA A 810 20.40 -17.10 5.27
N PRO A 811 20.73 -18.40 5.47
CA PRO A 811 19.71 -19.44 5.52
C PRO A 811 18.73 -19.17 6.67
N PRO A 812 17.45 -19.65 6.57
CA PRO A 812 16.50 -19.47 7.63
C PRO A 812 16.98 -20.12 8.94
N ALA A 813 16.86 -19.41 10.06
CA ALA A 813 17.27 -19.87 11.38
C ALA A 813 16.34 -20.97 11.93
N SER A 814 15.11 -21.03 11.49
CA SER A 814 14.13 -22.08 11.85
C SER A 814 13.24 -22.42 10.66
N ALA A 815 12.55 -23.58 10.75
CA ALA A 815 11.53 -23.97 9.78
C ALA A 815 10.34 -22.97 9.72
N ALA A 816 10.18 -22.13 10.72
CA ALA A 816 9.19 -21.05 10.76
C ALA A 816 9.70 -19.74 10.10
N GLU A 817 11.01 -19.55 10.02
CA GLU A 817 11.64 -18.50 9.21
C GLU A 817 11.80 -18.98 7.76
N ASP A 818 10.97 -18.53 6.96
CA ASP A 818 10.57 -19.11 5.70
C ASP A 818 11.52 -19.06 4.54
N VAL A 819 12.21 -17.96 4.37
CA VAL A 819 13.12 -17.72 3.25
C VAL A 819 14.25 -16.93 3.85
N GLY A 820 15.48 -17.30 3.57
CA GLY A 820 16.64 -16.62 4.13
C GLY A 820 16.49 -15.09 4.12
N SER A 821 16.90 -14.44 5.17
CA SER A 821 16.86 -12.99 5.32
C SER A 821 18.11 -12.35 4.73
N ILE A 822 17.96 -11.15 4.13
CA ILE A 822 19.11 -10.34 3.75
C ILE A 822 19.84 -9.96 5.04
N ARG A 823 21.14 -10.27 5.08
CA ARG A 823 22.03 -9.87 6.16
C ARG A 823 23.02 -8.87 5.64
N VAL A 824 23.27 -7.88 6.47
CA VAL A 824 24.28 -6.86 6.23
C VAL A 824 25.21 -6.87 7.43
N GLU A 825 26.50 -7.00 7.18
CA GLU A 825 27.54 -7.04 8.22
C GLU A 825 28.53 -5.91 8.03
N LEU A 826 28.91 -5.25 9.13
CA LEU A 826 29.90 -4.16 9.11
C LEU A 826 31.29 -4.74 8.82
N VAL A 827 31.97 -4.13 7.84
CA VAL A 827 33.35 -4.51 7.44
C VAL A 827 34.33 -3.41 7.81
N SER A 828 34.00 -2.16 7.47
CA SER A 828 34.87 -1.00 7.78
C SER A 828 33.98 0.18 8.27
N PRO A 829 34.34 0.77 9.43
CA PRO A 829 35.36 0.34 10.38
C PRO A 829 35.11 -1.05 10.95
N ALA A 830 36.15 -1.74 11.39
CA ALA A 830 35.98 -3.07 11.98
C ALA A 830 35.10 -2.99 13.25
N PRO A 831 34.14 -3.93 13.44
CA PRO A 831 33.26 -3.93 14.60
C PRO A 831 34.08 -4.17 15.90
N PRO A 832 33.51 -3.75 17.08
CA PRO A 832 34.16 -3.96 18.36
C PRO A 832 34.31 -5.45 18.68
N ASP A 833 35.43 -5.82 19.42
CA ASP A 833 35.67 -7.20 19.84
C ASP A 833 35.16 -7.41 21.30
N PHE A 834 34.29 -8.36 21.49
CA PHE A 834 33.73 -8.78 22.77
C PHE A 834 34.35 -10.11 23.28
N GLY A 835 35.45 -10.58 22.69
CA GLY A 835 36.17 -11.78 23.15
C GLY A 835 35.47 -13.11 22.81
N GLY A 836 34.52 -13.11 21.87
CA GLY A 836 33.88 -14.31 21.33
C GLY A 836 34.50 -14.72 19.99
N GLU A 837 34.34 -16.00 19.58
CA GLU A 837 34.75 -16.42 18.25
C GLU A 837 34.10 -15.54 17.18
N PRO A 838 34.86 -14.91 16.27
CA PRO A 838 34.28 -14.08 15.23
C PRO A 838 33.36 -14.91 14.34
N ALA A 839 32.16 -14.39 14.10
CA ALA A 839 31.12 -15.01 13.24
C ALA A 839 31.62 -15.35 11.82
N ALA A 840 32.76 -14.74 11.41
CA ALA A 840 33.39 -14.94 10.11
C ALA A 840 34.05 -16.35 9.92
N LYS A 841 34.34 -17.11 11.00
CA LYS A 841 34.95 -18.44 10.86
C LYS A 841 33.99 -19.60 10.54
N LYS A 842 32.69 -19.39 10.65
CA LYS A 842 31.68 -20.42 10.30
C LYS A 842 31.36 -20.53 8.81
N ARG A 843 32.09 -19.82 7.92
CA ARG A 843 31.77 -19.72 6.49
C ARG A 843 32.70 -20.49 5.54
N ARG A 844 33.47 -21.40 6.03
CA ARG A 844 34.24 -22.32 5.17
C ARG A 844 33.75 -23.76 5.41
N VAL A 845 32.54 -24.09 4.88
CA VAL A 845 32.22 -25.44 4.40
C VAL A 845 31.16 -25.25 3.31
#